data_e2fb38021f65c7501e1e87eeab2a5975
#
_entry.id   e2fb38021f65c7501e1e87eeab2a5975
#
_cell.length_a   1.000
_cell.length_b   1.000
_cell.length_c   1.000
_cell.angle_alpha   90.00
_cell.angle_beta   90.00
_cell.angle_gamma   90.00
#
_symmetry.space_group_name_H-M   'P 1'
#
loop_
_entity.id
_entity.type
_entity.pdbx_description
1 polymer ?
#
loop_
_entity_poly.entity_id
_entity_poly.type
_entity_poly.pdbx_seq_one_letter_code
_entity_poly.pdbx_strand_id
1 'polypeptide(L)'
;MKKFTTILLLIGLNAYVSSQNLTLISPVDYQVIQRMTSTHGMLRIQGITSFKAENWQYRLVGKPVSGIEDETWHSFTSPIKNGTFDFTVKVNAGGWYRLEVRGTNRLNKSVDASVEHVGIGEVFIIAGQSNAGNYGSEKQITTTGNVSSFNGRQWNPANDPQQGSEGNGGSFIPAFGDAMNKRFRIPIGIASIASGGTSVRQWLPQGARVKQQPTTGGMKLVGEGEWESTGALFNRLANRLDYFGLQGFRAVLWHQGESDAGQARAGYPADRQITGEQYYSYMNQLIASSKEKAGWNVPWFTAQTTYHSEKDTFDEEFRSAMKKLWVKGISMEGPDTDILRTEFRSGVHFNGKGLQQHGQMWASKVTAWLEKEIESGDSTDVKRLTITDRISNPQPASPAQMQWWRDAKFGLFIHWGPSSISGAEISWGRKDRIEGGELYQKVPGEVYDNLYKQFNPLKFNADQWMKMAKESGFKYVLLITKHHDGFSMWPTKQIRWNDSIHPKHYSIADTPFKHDICREISDAAKKYGLKLGWYYSTRDWTHPYYLKGDNLIYNNYYEAQVQELLTNYGNVDMIWFDHAFGDWNQFTIEHLFSNMYKAQPDLLVNNRSARGLTNIPAGGMFLMTEADYDTPEQQIGHFQTNRAWESCVTMTKPRQDTGGWSYRPGEPTRTFEECIKMLVSSVTGDGNLLLNVGPMPSGEILPEQVEVLKKMGSWLKKYGVSIYGTRGGPFINGKWGGSTFKGNKIWLHVLQWTGDSLKLPAPQETIVSVKSLTGGKPKVFRNSEGIVISLPKREQNLIDTVIELTLEPSIENKENQ
;
A
#
# COMPACT_ATOMS: atom_id res chain seq x y z
N MET A 1 4.40 8.46 -49.27
CA MET A 1 3.53 7.35 -48.88
C MET A 1 4.37 6.09 -48.72
N LYS A 2 4.81 5.74 -47.55
CA LYS A 2 5.38 4.42 -47.22
C LYS A 2 4.63 3.89 -45.99
N LYS A 3 3.86 2.81 -46.21
CA LYS A 3 3.12 2.09 -45.19
C LYS A 3 4.12 1.35 -44.29
N PHE A 4 4.11 1.62 -43.00
CA PHE A 4 4.76 0.78 -42.02
C PHE A 4 3.76 -0.32 -41.62
N THR A 5 4.08 -1.51 -41.96
CA THR A 5 3.38 -2.75 -41.59
C THR A 5 3.96 -3.22 -40.27
N THR A 6 3.17 -3.10 -39.19
CA THR A 6 3.53 -3.65 -37.88
C THR A 6 3.39 -5.18 -37.95
N ILE A 7 4.50 -5.89 -37.89
CA ILE A 7 4.53 -7.35 -37.79
C ILE A 7 4.29 -7.70 -36.31
N LEU A 8 3.10 -8.21 -36.00
CA LEU A 8 2.81 -8.89 -34.74
C LEU A 8 3.55 -10.23 -34.76
N LEU A 9 4.59 -10.36 -33.95
CA LEU A 9 5.28 -11.63 -33.74
C LEU A 9 4.44 -12.49 -32.79
N LEU A 10 3.52 -13.29 -33.33
CA LEU A 10 2.89 -14.40 -32.62
C LEU A 10 3.94 -15.48 -32.40
N ILE A 11 4.50 -15.55 -31.20
CA ILE A 11 5.26 -16.72 -30.76
C ILE A 11 4.26 -17.83 -30.53
N GLY A 12 4.19 -18.74 -31.49
CA GLY A 12 3.43 -20.00 -31.39
C GLY A 12 4.02 -20.88 -30.28
N LEU A 13 3.48 -20.86 -29.11
CA LEU A 13 3.57 -21.95 -28.15
C LEU A 13 2.63 -23.03 -28.62
N ASN A 14 3.18 -24.06 -29.26
CA ASN A 14 2.54 -25.38 -29.38
C ASN A 14 2.48 -25.97 -27.95
N ALA A 15 1.52 -25.53 -27.17
CA ALA A 15 1.11 -26.22 -25.96
C ALA A 15 0.17 -27.33 -26.37
N TYR A 16 0.51 -28.55 -26.05
CA TYR A 16 -0.48 -29.62 -25.92
C TYR A 16 -1.58 -29.11 -25.02
N VAL A 17 -2.73 -28.81 -25.57
CA VAL A 17 -3.93 -28.41 -24.85
C VAL A 17 -4.46 -29.66 -24.14
N SER A 18 -3.95 -29.95 -22.97
CA SER A 18 -4.71 -30.60 -21.92
C SER A 18 -5.78 -29.60 -21.53
N SER A 19 -7.04 -30.00 -21.51
CA SER A 19 -8.19 -29.16 -21.17
C SER A 19 -8.20 -28.79 -19.69
N GLN A 20 -7.20 -28.04 -19.20
CA GLN A 20 -7.16 -27.54 -17.82
C GLN A 20 -7.93 -26.24 -17.76
N ASN A 21 -9.11 -26.29 -17.17
CA ASN A 21 -9.93 -25.12 -16.89
C ASN A 21 -9.38 -24.24 -15.76
N LEU A 22 -8.16 -24.52 -15.26
CA LEU A 22 -7.46 -23.82 -14.18
C LEU A 22 -5.95 -23.77 -14.44
N THR A 23 -5.37 -22.58 -14.36
CA THR A 23 -3.91 -22.35 -14.48
C THR A 23 -3.46 -21.43 -13.34
N LEU A 24 -2.43 -21.83 -12.59
CA LEU A 24 -1.77 -20.98 -11.61
C LEU A 24 -0.76 -20.06 -12.31
N ILE A 25 -0.78 -18.76 -11.96
CA ILE A 25 0.13 -17.72 -12.46
C ILE A 25 1.21 -17.46 -11.43
N SER A 26 0.86 -17.47 -10.15
CA SER A 26 1.75 -17.27 -8.99
C SER A 26 1.28 -18.16 -7.84
N PRO A 27 2.21 -18.78 -7.10
CA PRO A 27 3.66 -18.86 -7.36
C PRO A 27 3.97 -19.70 -8.61
N VAL A 28 5.19 -19.53 -9.13
CA VAL A 28 5.73 -20.41 -10.17
C VAL A 28 6.67 -21.46 -9.57
N ASP A 29 6.96 -22.51 -10.32
CA ASP A 29 7.81 -23.59 -9.84
C ASP A 29 9.22 -23.11 -9.46
N TYR A 30 9.80 -23.65 -8.40
CA TYR A 30 11.06 -23.24 -7.77
C TYR A 30 11.10 -21.79 -7.22
N GLN A 31 9.97 -21.10 -7.13
CA GLN A 31 9.93 -19.75 -6.56
C GLN A 31 10.17 -19.80 -5.06
N VAL A 32 11.10 -18.98 -4.60
CA VAL A 32 11.29 -18.67 -3.17
C VAL A 32 10.68 -17.31 -2.86
N ILE A 33 9.76 -17.31 -1.90
CA ILE A 33 9.16 -16.11 -1.32
C ILE A 33 9.97 -15.73 -0.07
N GLN A 34 10.36 -14.46 0.03
CA GLN A 34 11.07 -13.96 1.20
C GLN A 34 10.22 -14.15 2.45
N ARG A 35 10.75 -14.86 3.46
CA ARG A 35 10.08 -14.98 4.76
C ARG A 35 10.14 -13.63 5.50
N MET A 36 9.08 -13.32 6.21
CA MET A 36 8.96 -12.07 6.98
C MET A 36 9.59 -12.20 8.37
N THR A 37 9.39 -13.32 9.03
CA THR A 37 9.94 -13.66 10.35
C THR A 37 10.75 -14.94 10.27
N SER A 38 11.33 -15.38 11.41
CA SER A 38 11.98 -16.69 11.49
C SER A 38 11.05 -17.84 11.10
N THR A 39 9.74 -17.69 11.31
CA THR A 39 8.75 -18.77 11.25
C THR A 39 7.81 -18.74 10.08
N HIS A 40 7.61 -17.59 9.39
CA HIS A 40 6.61 -17.50 8.31
C HIS A 40 6.89 -16.41 7.24
N GLY A 41 6.20 -16.52 6.12
CA GLY A 41 6.09 -15.51 5.05
C GLY A 41 4.68 -15.43 4.49
N MET A 42 4.48 -14.52 3.53
CA MET A 42 3.19 -14.27 2.87
C MET A 42 3.23 -14.78 1.43
N LEU A 43 2.46 -15.81 1.14
CA LEU A 43 2.37 -16.42 -0.19
C LEU A 43 1.18 -15.85 -0.94
N ARG A 44 1.42 -15.18 -2.07
CA ARG A 44 0.39 -14.73 -3.00
C ARG A 44 0.06 -15.84 -3.99
N ILE A 45 -1.22 -16.19 -4.10
CA ILE A 45 -1.73 -17.24 -4.99
C ILE A 45 -2.63 -16.58 -6.04
N GLN A 46 -2.22 -16.69 -7.29
CA GLN A 46 -2.94 -16.14 -8.44
C GLN A 46 -3.21 -17.21 -9.49
N GLY A 47 -4.38 -17.17 -10.09
CA GLY A 47 -4.71 -18.09 -11.17
C GLY A 47 -5.78 -17.58 -12.12
N ILE A 48 -5.85 -18.24 -13.27
CA ILE A 48 -6.87 -18.01 -14.30
C ILE A 48 -7.71 -19.28 -14.41
N THR A 49 -9.03 -19.13 -14.49
CA THR A 49 -9.95 -20.24 -14.69
C THR A 49 -11.14 -19.83 -15.56
N SER A 50 -11.58 -20.77 -16.40
CA SER A 50 -12.87 -20.72 -17.09
C SER A 50 -13.95 -21.56 -16.36
N PHE A 51 -13.56 -22.29 -15.32
CA PHE A 51 -14.47 -23.16 -14.56
C PHE A 51 -15.28 -22.37 -13.54
N LYS A 52 -16.60 -22.55 -13.56
CA LYS A 52 -17.50 -21.93 -12.58
C LYS A 52 -17.62 -22.82 -11.35
N ALA A 53 -16.69 -22.66 -10.41
CA ALA A 53 -16.77 -23.31 -9.11
C ALA A 53 -17.54 -22.46 -8.10
N GLU A 54 -18.14 -23.12 -7.12
CA GLU A 54 -18.79 -22.49 -5.95
C GLU A 54 -17.87 -22.54 -4.74
N ASN A 55 -17.07 -23.59 -4.63
CA ASN A 55 -16.08 -23.75 -3.58
C ASN A 55 -14.68 -23.79 -4.17
N TRP A 56 -13.85 -22.89 -3.71
CA TRP A 56 -12.43 -22.86 -4.00
C TRP A 56 -11.64 -23.18 -2.75
N GLN A 57 -10.65 -24.04 -2.91
CA GLN A 57 -9.77 -24.49 -1.82
C GLN A 57 -8.33 -24.55 -2.29
N TYR A 58 -7.41 -24.34 -1.36
CA TYR A 58 -5.97 -24.59 -1.56
C TYR A 58 -5.43 -25.44 -0.40
N ARG A 59 -4.31 -26.10 -0.62
CA ARG A 59 -3.49 -26.70 0.42
C ARG A 59 -2.02 -26.63 0.04
N LEU A 60 -1.17 -26.72 1.06
CA LEU A 60 0.28 -26.76 0.95
C LEU A 60 0.76 -28.07 1.56
N VAL A 61 1.35 -28.92 0.73
CA VAL A 61 1.89 -30.23 1.14
C VAL A 61 3.41 -30.09 1.25
N GLY A 62 4.00 -30.30 2.42
CA GLY A 62 5.44 -30.19 2.65
C GLY A 62 5.80 -29.83 4.08
N LYS A 63 7.10 -29.77 4.39
CA LYS A 63 7.61 -29.63 5.76
C LYS A 63 7.99 -28.20 6.12
N PRO A 64 7.34 -27.59 7.13
CA PRO A 64 7.82 -26.35 7.71
C PRO A 64 9.09 -26.59 8.55
N VAL A 65 9.88 -25.54 8.73
CA VAL A 65 11.04 -25.56 9.64
C VAL A 65 10.61 -25.63 11.11
N SER A 66 9.49 -25.01 11.40
CA SER A 66 8.87 -24.99 12.73
C SER A 66 7.34 -25.01 12.58
N GLY A 67 6.66 -25.54 13.60
CA GLY A 67 5.20 -25.69 13.58
C GLY A 67 4.74 -27.07 13.13
N ILE A 68 3.43 -27.23 12.97
CA ILE A 68 2.79 -28.49 12.58
C ILE A 68 2.60 -28.48 11.07
N GLU A 69 2.81 -29.62 10.41
CA GLU A 69 2.42 -29.85 9.03
C GLU A 69 0.89 -29.75 8.94
N ASP A 70 0.40 -28.80 8.12
CA ASP A 70 -1.02 -28.64 7.87
C ASP A 70 -1.28 -28.89 6.38
N GLU A 71 -1.65 -30.12 6.06
CA GLU A 71 -1.99 -30.53 4.70
C GLU A 71 -3.48 -30.50 4.42
N THR A 72 -4.25 -29.82 5.28
CA THR A 72 -5.70 -29.72 5.12
C THR A 72 -6.08 -28.76 3.99
N TRP A 73 -7.27 -28.97 3.45
CA TRP A 73 -7.82 -28.07 2.44
C TRP A 73 -8.44 -26.85 3.11
N HIS A 74 -7.91 -25.67 2.80
CA HIS A 74 -8.38 -24.37 3.26
C HIS A 74 -9.27 -23.74 2.22
N SER A 75 -10.49 -23.36 2.59
CA SER A 75 -11.37 -22.60 1.71
C SER A 75 -10.91 -21.15 1.58
N PHE A 76 -11.00 -20.60 0.37
CA PHE A 76 -10.78 -19.18 0.15
C PHE A 76 -11.94 -18.57 -0.63
N THR A 77 -12.27 -17.33 -0.30
CA THR A 77 -13.24 -16.51 -1.00
C THR A 77 -12.51 -15.37 -1.69
N SER A 78 -12.02 -15.62 -2.89
CA SER A 78 -11.55 -14.54 -3.77
C SER A 78 -12.64 -14.30 -4.82
N PRO A 79 -13.08 -13.05 -5.04
CA PRO A 79 -13.99 -12.78 -6.12
C PRO A 79 -13.30 -13.10 -7.44
N ILE A 80 -13.82 -14.12 -8.15
CA ILE A 80 -13.34 -14.43 -9.49
C ILE A 80 -13.89 -13.37 -10.43
N LYS A 81 -13.05 -12.42 -10.82
CA LYS A 81 -13.37 -11.40 -11.84
C LYS A 81 -12.72 -11.81 -13.15
N ASN A 82 -13.50 -11.89 -14.22
CA ASN A 82 -13.03 -12.24 -15.56
C ASN A 82 -12.21 -13.54 -15.62
N GLY A 83 -12.55 -14.52 -14.79
CA GLY A 83 -11.84 -15.78 -14.71
C GLY A 83 -10.52 -15.77 -13.96
N THR A 84 -10.18 -14.70 -13.21
CA THR A 84 -8.96 -14.62 -12.40
C THR A 84 -9.28 -14.59 -10.91
N PHE A 85 -8.42 -15.19 -10.10
CA PHE A 85 -8.39 -15.04 -8.64
C PHE A 85 -7.00 -14.61 -8.17
N ASP A 86 -6.97 -13.89 -7.04
CA ASP A 86 -5.76 -13.36 -6.43
C ASP A 86 -6.00 -13.21 -4.93
N PHE A 87 -5.20 -13.90 -4.12
CA PHE A 87 -5.28 -13.82 -2.66
C PHE A 87 -3.93 -14.15 -2.04
N THR A 88 -3.72 -13.74 -0.80
CA THR A 88 -2.48 -13.95 -0.05
C THR A 88 -2.75 -14.72 1.22
N VAL A 89 -1.87 -15.67 1.54
CA VAL A 89 -1.97 -16.52 2.73
C VAL A 89 -0.68 -16.50 3.52
N LYS A 90 -0.78 -16.57 4.84
CA LYS A 90 0.35 -16.74 5.73
C LYS A 90 0.79 -18.21 5.70
N VAL A 91 2.08 -18.46 5.43
CA VAL A 91 2.64 -19.80 5.30
C VAL A 91 3.88 -19.91 6.18
N ASN A 92 4.04 -21.03 6.87
CA ASN A 92 5.22 -21.31 7.69
C ASN A 92 6.49 -21.33 6.82
N ALA A 93 7.61 -20.81 7.36
CA ALA A 93 8.90 -20.88 6.68
C ALA A 93 9.30 -22.34 6.50
N GLY A 94 9.81 -22.67 5.32
CA GLY A 94 10.16 -24.05 4.95
C GLY A 94 9.88 -24.32 3.48
N GLY A 95 9.71 -25.55 3.14
CA GLY A 95 9.46 -26.08 1.80
C GLY A 95 10.55 -27.06 1.36
N TRP A 96 10.55 -27.62 0.15
CA TRP A 96 9.60 -27.18 -0.91
C TRP A 96 8.21 -27.65 -0.56
N TYR A 97 7.24 -26.71 -0.65
CA TYR A 97 5.82 -27.03 -0.59
C TYR A 97 5.28 -27.31 -1.99
N ARG A 98 4.43 -28.32 -2.11
CA ARG A 98 3.54 -28.47 -3.25
C ARG A 98 2.26 -27.70 -2.96
N LEU A 99 2.03 -26.63 -3.70
CA LEU A 99 0.77 -25.90 -3.68
C LEU A 99 -0.25 -26.62 -4.58
N GLU A 100 -1.41 -26.91 -4.05
CA GLU A 100 -2.55 -27.42 -4.81
C GLU A 100 -3.74 -26.47 -4.64
N VAL A 101 -4.42 -26.17 -5.75
CA VAL A 101 -5.64 -25.37 -5.78
C VAL A 101 -6.71 -26.15 -6.50
N ARG A 102 -7.93 -26.22 -5.92
CA ARG A 102 -9.07 -26.86 -6.56
C ARG A 102 -10.33 -26.02 -6.51
N GLY A 103 -11.16 -26.14 -7.53
CA GLY A 103 -12.49 -25.57 -7.60
C GLY A 103 -13.53 -26.66 -7.80
N THR A 104 -14.63 -26.65 -7.02
CA THR A 104 -15.72 -27.62 -7.10
C THR A 104 -17.05 -26.91 -7.36
N ASN A 105 -17.87 -27.41 -8.30
CA ASN A 105 -19.20 -26.87 -8.60
C ASN A 105 -20.33 -27.67 -7.91
N ARG A 106 -21.58 -27.24 -8.06
CA ARG A 106 -22.77 -27.90 -7.48
C ARG A 106 -22.97 -29.35 -7.91
N LEU A 107 -22.44 -29.74 -9.04
CA LEU A 107 -22.54 -31.09 -9.57
C LEU A 107 -21.34 -31.97 -9.13
N ASN A 108 -20.58 -31.55 -8.12
CA ASN A 108 -19.36 -32.20 -7.65
C ASN A 108 -18.28 -32.43 -8.73
N LYS A 109 -18.34 -31.68 -9.85
CA LYS A 109 -17.23 -31.65 -10.80
C LYS A 109 -16.15 -30.73 -10.25
N SER A 110 -14.90 -31.11 -10.40
CA SER A 110 -13.74 -30.36 -9.93
C SER A 110 -12.75 -30.05 -11.04
N VAL A 111 -11.99 -29.00 -10.83
CA VAL A 111 -10.75 -28.68 -11.55
C VAL A 111 -9.66 -28.45 -10.53
N ASP A 112 -8.45 -28.83 -10.83
CA ASP A 112 -7.27 -28.68 -9.98
C ASP A 112 -6.06 -28.22 -10.77
N ALA A 113 -5.12 -27.58 -10.07
CA ALA A 113 -3.80 -27.23 -10.55
C ALA A 113 -2.81 -27.25 -9.38
N SER A 114 -1.54 -27.56 -9.68
CA SER A 114 -0.49 -27.59 -8.67
C SER A 114 0.79 -26.90 -9.14
N VAL A 115 1.61 -26.49 -8.16
CA VAL A 115 3.00 -26.07 -8.32
C VAL A 115 3.84 -26.89 -7.35
N GLU A 116 4.87 -27.57 -7.84
CA GLU A 116 5.56 -28.60 -7.06
C GLU A 116 6.58 -28.04 -6.04
N HIS A 117 7.28 -26.94 -6.37
CA HIS A 117 8.36 -26.40 -5.54
C HIS A 117 8.08 -24.94 -5.20
N VAL A 118 7.44 -24.71 -4.07
CA VAL A 118 7.19 -23.37 -3.49
C VAL A 118 7.97 -23.23 -2.19
N GLY A 119 8.90 -22.28 -2.11
CA GLY A 119 9.71 -22.04 -0.93
C GLY A 119 9.28 -20.80 -0.15
N ILE A 120 9.24 -20.89 1.18
CA ILE A 120 9.17 -19.73 2.08
C ILE A 120 10.53 -19.64 2.79
N GLY A 121 11.40 -18.73 2.32
CA GLY A 121 12.80 -18.73 2.70
C GLY A 121 13.50 -17.38 2.62
N GLU A 122 14.78 -17.38 2.30
CA GLU A 122 15.56 -16.15 2.11
C GLU A 122 15.87 -15.92 0.64
N VAL A 123 15.73 -14.68 0.21
CA VAL A 123 16.03 -14.26 -1.18
C VAL A 123 17.16 -13.22 -1.16
N PHE A 124 18.16 -13.38 -2.01
CA PHE A 124 19.30 -12.47 -2.15
C PHE A 124 19.47 -12.01 -3.60
N ILE A 125 19.89 -10.75 -3.77
CA ILE A 125 20.36 -10.26 -5.07
C ILE A 125 21.88 -10.26 -5.04
N ILE A 126 22.53 -10.89 -6.02
CA ILE A 126 24.00 -10.91 -6.16
C ILE A 126 24.38 -10.10 -7.38
N ALA A 127 25.22 -9.08 -7.17
CA ALA A 127 25.64 -8.15 -8.22
C ALA A 127 27.14 -7.85 -8.15
N GLY A 128 27.71 -7.38 -9.23
CA GLY A 128 29.12 -7.05 -9.33
C GLY A 128 29.75 -7.47 -10.63
N GLN A 129 31.07 -7.76 -10.60
CA GLN A 129 31.80 -8.15 -11.80
C GLN A 129 31.99 -9.67 -11.95
N SER A 130 33.00 -10.09 -12.69
CA SER A 130 33.21 -11.49 -13.09
C SER A 130 33.15 -12.50 -11.91
N ASN A 131 33.82 -12.22 -10.79
CA ASN A 131 33.82 -13.10 -9.62
C ASN A 131 32.48 -13.12 -8.83
N ALA A 132 31.52 -12.26 -9.18
CA ALA A 132 30.14 -12.37 -8.73
C ALA A 132 29.28 -13.24 -9.67
N GLY A 133 29.76 -13.60 -10.86
CA GLY A 133 29.06 -14.34 -11.90
C GLY A 133 29.74 -15.66 -12.28
N ASN A 134 29.55 -16.08 -13.55
CA ASN A 134 29.93 -17.40 -14.06
C ASN A 134 31.31 -17.41 -14.70
N TYR A 135 32.34 -16.94 -14.03
CA TYR A 135 33.72 -16.89 -14.59
C TYR A 135 34.70 -17.85 -13.90
N GLY A 136 34.27 -18.59 -12.89
CA GLY A 136 35.09 -19.64 -12.29
C GLY A 136 35.37 -20.78 -13.25
N SER A 137 36.50 -21.46 -13.04
CA SER A 137 36.95 -22.49 -14.00
C SER A 137 36.13 -23.78 -13.98
N GLU A 138 35.37 -24.02 -12.89
CA GLU A 138 34.62 -25.27 -12.71
C GLU A 138 33.19 -24.97 -12.28
N LYS A 139 32.21 -25.51 -13.03
CA LYS A 139 30.79 -25.36 -12.70
C LYS A 139 30.45 -26.06 -11.39
N GLN A 140 29.68 -25.39 -10.56
CA GLN A 140 29.17 -25.89 -9.29
C GLN A 140 27.68 -26.28 -9.40
N ILE A 141 27.25 -27.22 -8.59
CA ILE A 141 25.83 -27.60 -8.45
C ILE A 141 25.44 -27.52 -6.98
N THR A 142 24.16 -27.21 -6.70
CA THR A 142 23.63 -27.29 -5.35
C THR A 142 23.55 -28.76 -4.90
N THR A 143 23.91 -29.01 -3.65
CA THR A 143 23.91 -30.35 -3.03
C THR A 143 22.71 -30.58 -2.13
N THR A 144 22.06 -29.52 -1.66
CA THR A 144 20.89 -29.60 -0.77
C THR A 144 19.58 -29.74 -1.50
N GLY A 145 19.52 -29.38 -2.78
CA GLY A 145 18.29 -29.34 -3.58
C GLY A 145 17.34 -28.18 -3.18
N ASN A 146 17.74 -27.32 -2.24
CA ASN A 146 16.92 -26.25 -1.69
C ASN A 146 17.43 -24.84 -2.06
N VAL A 147 18.17 -24.72 -3.14
CA VAL A 147 18.67 -23.45 -3.65
C VAL A 147 18.15 -23.23 -5.06
N SER A 148 17.55 -22.10 -5.28
CA SER A 148 16.92 -21.71 -6.53
C SER A 148 17.49 -20.39 -7.06
N SER A 149 17.56 -20.23 -8.37
CA SER A 149 18.07 -19.04 -9.05
C SER A 149 17.02 -18.43 -9.95
N PHE A 150 16.88 -17.10 -9.90
CA PHE A 150 15.96 -16.31 -10.70
C PHE A 150 16.69 -15.56 -11.80
N ASN A 151 16.33 -15.81 -13.07
CA ASN A 151 16.98 -15.18 -14.23
C ASN A 151 16.32 -13.86 -14.70
N GLY A 152 15.24 -13.43 -14.04
CA GLY A 152 14.45 -12.27 -14.40
C GLY A 152 13.11 -12.61 -15.07
N ARG A 153 12.86 -13.90 -15.34
CA ARG A 153 11.63 -14.39 -15.94
C ARG A 153 11.11 -15.66 -15.25
N GLN A 154 12.01 -16.55 -14.89
CA GLN A 154 11.67 -17.84 -14.30
C GLN A 154 12.69 -18.25 -13.23
N TRP A 155 12.27 -19.12 -12.35
CA TRP A 155 13.06 -19.74 -11.31
C TRP A 155 13.52 -21.13 -11.76
N ASN A 156 14.72 -21.53 -11.37
CA ASN A 156 15.30 -22.84 -11.67
C ASN A 156 16.21 -23.24 -10.49
N PRO A 157 16.54 -24.54 -10.32
CA PRO A 157 17.62 -24.94 -9.40
C PRO A 157 18.91 -24.13 -9.65
N ALA A 158 19.57 -23.68 -8.61
CA ALA A 158 20.74 -22.79 -8.70
C ALA A 158 22.04 -23.52 -9.10
N ASN A 159 22.00 -24.26 -10.19
CA ASN A 159 23.17 -24.91 -10.78
C ASN A 159 23.85 -23.98 -11.81
N ASP A 160 25.18 -24.05 -11.91
CA ASP A 160 25.92 -23.22 -12.85
C ASP A 160 25.75 -23.69 -14.31
N PRO A 161 25.77 -22.76 -15.26
CA PRO A 161 25.93 -21.33 -15.07
C PRO A 161 24.65 -20.65 -14.59
N GLN A 162 24.78 -19.68 -13.68
CA GLN A 162 23.65 -18.89 -13.18
C GLN A 162 23.02 -18.06 -14.28
N GLN A 163 21.75 -18.30 -14.55
CA GLN A 163 21.01 -17.59 -15.56
C GLN A 163 20.71 -16.15 -15.08
N GLY A 164 21.20 -15.14 -15.78
CA GLY A 164 21.05 -13.73 -15.40
C GLY A 164 22.39 -13.02 -15.16
N SER A 165 23.46 -13.78 -14.92
CA SER A 165 24.85 -13.31 -14.90
C SER A 165 25.59 -13.70 -16.17
N GLU A 166 26.62 -12.93 -16.49
CA GLU A 166 27.51 -13.21 -17.62
C GLU A 166 28.48 -14.36 -17.30
N GLY A 167 29.05 -14.93 -18.36
CA GLY A 167 29.95 -16.06 -18.27
C GLY A 167 29.28 -17.43 -18.39
N ASN A 168 30.05 -18.47 -18.63
CA ASN A 168 29.57 -19.85 -18.83
C ASN A 168 30.26 -20.88 -17.92
N GLY A 169 31.09 -20.43 -17.02
CA GLY A 169 31.83 -21.23 -16.03
C GLY A 169 31.07 -21.41 -14.72
N GLY A 170 31.81 -21.50 -13.63
CA GLY A 170 31.31 -21.67 -12.28
C GLY A 170 31.08 -20.37 -11.51
N SER A 171 30.29 -20.46 -10.44
CA SER A 171 30.03 -19.38 -9.49
C SER A 171 30.09 -19.88 -8.03
N PHE A 172 30.21 -18.96 -7.08
CA PHE A 172 30.13 -19.30 -5.66
C PHE A 172 28.67 -19.53 -5.18
N ILE A 173 27.70 -19.29 -6.00
CA ILE A 173 26.27 -19.24 -5.68
C ILE A 173 25.72 -20.57 -5.14
N PRO A 174 26.00 -21.74 -5.76
CA PRO A 174 25.56 -23.01 -5.20
C PRO A 174 26.11 -23.26 -3.79
N ALA A 175 27.39 -23.00 -3.58
CA ALA A 175 28.05 -23.19 -2.28
C ALA A 175 27.50 -22.22 -1.21
N PHE A 176 27.26 -20.95 -1.56
CA PHE A 176 26.61 -19.98 -0.68
C PHE A 176 25.19 -20.43 -0.29
N GLY A 177 24.37 -20.77 -1.26
CA GLY A 177 23.00 -21.20 -1.05
C GLY A 177 22.91 -22.47 -0.18
N ASP A 178 23.74 -23.47 -0.47
CA ASP A 178 23.82 -24.70 0.32
C ASP A 178 24.23 -24.44 1.78
N ALA A 179 25.20 -23.56 2.02
CA ALA A 179 25.62 -23.19 3.36
C ALA A 179 24.51 -22.47 4.14
N MET A 180 23.81 -21.55 3.50
CA MET A 180 22.65 -20.86 4.09
C MET A 180 21.50 -21.84 4.37
N ASN A 181 21.18 -22.73 3.42
CA ASN A 181 20.14 -23.74 3.62
C ASN A 181 20.49 -24.70 4.76
N LYS A 182 21.73 -25.18 4.84
CA LYS A 182 22.19 -26.04 5.95
C LYS A 182 22.03 -25.36 7.31
N ARG A 183 22.26 -24.04 7.38
CA ARG A 183 22.15 -23.27 8.63
C ARG A 183 20.71 -23.02 9.05
N PHE A 184 19.87 -22.54 8.12
CA PHE A 184 18.52 -22.07 8.43
C PHE A 184 17.42 -23.10 8.10
N ARG A 185 17.72 -24.16 7.36
CA ARG A 185 16.82 -25.25 6.93
C ARG A 185 15.63 -24.77 6.08
N ILE A 186 15.81 -23.66 5.37
CA ILE A 186 14.80 -23.05 4.49
C ILE A 186 15.30 -22.99 3.05
N PRO A 187 14.44 -22.93 2.05
CA PRO A 187 14.83 -22.65 0.68
C PRO A 187 15.55 -21.30 0.54
N ILE A 188 16.54 -21.25 -0.35
CA ILE A 188 17.32 -20.05 -0.64
C ILE A 188 17.10 -19.66 -2.11
N GLY A 189 16.61 -18.45 -2.33
CA GLY A 189 16.41 -17.85 -3.64
C GLY A 189 17.52 -16.84 -3.97
N ILE A 190 18.04 -16.86 -5.20
CA ILE A 190 19.15 -15.99 -5.59
C ILE A 190 18.85 -15.38 -6.97
N ALA A 191 18.94 -14.06 -7.07
CA ALA A 191 18.87 -13.33 -8.33
C ALA A 191 20.24 -12.75 -8.67
N SER A 192 20.96 -13.39 -9.60
CA SER A 192 22.31 -12.97 -10.00
C SER A 192 22.25 -12.09 -11.25
N ILE A 193 23.05 -10.99 -11.26
CA ILE A 193 23.10 -10.01 -12.35
C ILE A 193 24.54 -9.52 -12.65
N ALA A 194 25.55 -10.28 -12.33
CA ALA A 194 26.95 -9.88 -12.51
C ALA A 194 27.34 -9.67 -13.98
N SER A 195 28.26 -8.74 -14.23
CA SER A 195 28.81 -8.42 -15.56
C SER A 195 30.33 -8.32 -15.52
N GLY A 196 31.02 -9.09 -16.38
CA GLY A 196 32.48 -9.25 -16.33
C GLY A 196 33.24 -7.99 -16.67
N GLY A 197 34.36 -7.75 -15.99
CA GLY A 197 35.31 -6.65 -16.26
C GLY A 197 34.75 -5.24 -16.05
N THR A 198 33.65 -5.10 -15.33
CA THR A 198 32.99 -3.80 -15.17
C THR A 198 33.53 -3.00 -13.99
N SER A 199 33.71 -1.67 -14.22
CA SER A 199 33.96 -0.66 -13.19
C SER A 199 32.68 -0.27 -12.46
N VAL A 200 32.77 0.16 -11.19
CA VAL A 200 31.64 0.72 -10.42
C VAL A 200 30.93 1.85 -11.18
N ARG A 201 31.64 2.64 -11.97
CA ARG A 201 31.09 3.73 -12.79
C ARG A 201 29.99 3.31 -13.75
N GLN A 202 30.09 2.10 -14.31
CA GLN A 202 29.11 1.53 -15.25
C GLN A 202 27.80 1.07 -14.56
N TRP A 203 27.84 0.95 -13.23
CA TRP A 203 26.69 0.59 -12.40
C TRP A 203 25.93 1.79 -11.85
N LEU A 204 26.40 3.02 -12.15
CA LEU A 204 25.70 4.24 -11.75
C LEU A 204 24.38 4.41 -12.53
N PRO A 205 23.41 5.11 -11.96
CA PRO A 205 22.16 5.44 -12.66
C PRO A 205 22.39 6.19 -13.97
N GLN A 206 21.42 6.12 -14.87
CA GLN A 206 21.43 6.91 -16.10
C GLN A 206 21.62 8.39 -15.79
N GLY A 207 22.47 9.06 -16.55
CA GLY A 207 22.76 10.49 -16.40
C GLY A 207 23.82 10.81 -15.34
N ALA A 208 24.28 9.84 -14.53
CA ALA A 208 25.38 10.07 -13.60
C ALA A 208 26.69 10.34 -14.36
N ARG A 209 27.40 11.40 -13.96
CA ARG A 209 28.59 11.89 -14.63
C ARG A 209 29.88 11.54 -13.89
N VAL A 210 30.89 11.16 -14.64
CA VAL A 210 32.24 10.84 -14.16
C VAL A 210 33.27 11.46 -15.08
N LYS A 211 34.45 11.76 -14.56
CA LYS A 211 35.54 12.38 -15.34
C LYS A 211 36.47 11.38 -16.03
N GLN A 212 36.51 10.14 -15.56
CA GLN A 212 37.38 9.10 -16.05
C GLN A 212 36.64 8.06 -16.87
N GLN A 213 37.13 7.76 -18.07
CA GLN A 213 36.55 6.70 -18.89
C GLN A 213 36.74 5.32 -18.26
N PRO A 214 35.70 4.50 -18.10
CA PRO A 214 35.86 3.09 -17.70
C PRO A 214 36.51 2.27 -18.83
N THR A 215 37.06 1.12 -18.44
CA THR A 215 37.80 0.23 -19.35
C THR A 215 36.91 -0.48 -20.38
N THR A 216 35.60 -0.63 -20.08
CA THR A 216 34.62 -1.28 -20.96
C THR A 216 33.46 -0.32 -21.23
N GLY A 217 32.57 -0.64 -22.16
CA GLY A 217 31.46 0.21 -22.58
C GLY A 217 30.47 0.61 -21.46
N GLY A 218 29.31 1.15 -21.83
CA GLY A 218 28.23 1.51 -20.87
C GLY A 218 28.29 2.98 -20.42
N MET A 219 29.19 3.77 -20.96
CA MET A 219 29.30 5.22 -20.74
C MET A 219 29.25 5.97 -22.07
N LYS A 220 28.74 7.19 -22.07
CA LYS A 220 28.66 8.08 -23.22
C LYS A 220 29.51 9.32 -22.95
N LEU A 221 30.39 9.69 -23.87
CA LEU A 221 31.12 10.95 -23.79
C LEU A 221 30.12 12.11 -24.03
N VAL A 222 30.06 13.07 -23.11
CA VAL A 222 29.12 14.20 -23.15
C VAL A 222 29.80 15.56 -23.13
N GLY A 223 31.10 15.63 -22.87
CA GLY A 223 31.90 16.84 -22.84
C GLY A 223 33.38 16.49 -22.89
N GLU A 224 34.26 17.49 -22.85
CA GLU A 224 35.69 17.30 -22.83
C GLU A 224 36.12 16.56 -21.54
N GLY A 225 36.50 15.27 -21.69
CA GLY A 225 36.86 14.40 -20.55
C GLY A 225 35.74 14.08 -19.57
N GLU A 226 34.44 14.30 -19.93
CA GLU A 226 33.30 14.00 -19.09
C GLU A 226 32.44 12.89 -19.71
N TRP A 227 32.15 11.87 -18.90
CA TRP A 227 31.41 10.68 -19.32
C TRP A 227 30.12 10.57 -18.52
N GLU A 228 29.04 10.15 -19.17
CA GLU A 228 27.71 9.95 -18.57
C GLU A 228 27.31 8.47 -18.62
N SER A 229 26.83 7.96 -17.51
CA SER A 229 26.29 6.57 -17.45
C SER A 229 25.05 6.43 -18.31
N THR A 230 25.02 5.35 -19.12
CA THR A 230 23.82 4.95 -19.86
C THR A 230 22.78 4.29 -18.94
N GLY A 231 23.13 4.00 -17.70
CA GLY A 231 22.28 3.31 -16.74
C GLY A 231 22.02 1.82 -17.02
N ALA A 232 22.65 1.23 -18.03
CA ALA A 232 22.33 -0.13 -18.48
C ALA A 232 22.48 -1.19 -17.38
N LEU A 233 23.57 -1.16 -16.58
CA LEU A 233 23.77 -2.09 -15.47
C LEU A 233 22.95 -1.71 -14.25
N PHE A 234 22.79 -0.42 -13.96
CA PHE A 234 21.87 0.02 -12.90
C PHE A 234 20.43 -0.44 -13.17
N ASN A 235 19.97 -0.32 -14.42
CA ASN A 235 18.62 -0.77 -14.79
C ASN A 235 18.46 -2.31 -14.64
N ARG A 236 19.52 -3.09 -14.85
CA ARG A 236 19.49 -4.54 -14.56
C ARG A 236 19.27 -4.80 -13.06
N LEU A 237 19.93 -4.03 -12.18
CA LEU A 237 19.72 -4.09 -10.74
C LEU A 237 18.30 -3.59 -10.39
N ALA A 238 17.91 -2.42 -10.90
CA ALA A 238 16.60 -1.81 -10.67
C ALA A 238 15.44 -2.77 -11.03
N ASN A 239 15.56 -3.47 -12.16
CA ASN A 239 14.55 -4.47 -12.57
C ASN A 239 14.43 -5.66 -11.60
N ARG A 240 15.51 -6.00 -10.86
CA ARG A 240 15.42 -7.02 -9.81
C ARG A 240 14.79 -6.46 -8.53
N LEU A 241 15.16 -5.22 -8.16
CA LEU A 241 14.53 -4.51 -7.04
C LEU A 241 13.03 -4.37 -7.27
N ASP A 242 12.61 -3.97 -8.47
CA ASP A 242 11.20 -3.84 -8.84
C ASP A 242 10.44 -5.20 -8.83
N TYR A 243 11.07 -6.26 -9.36
CA TYR A 243 10.44 -7.59 -9.40
C TYR A 243 10.13 -8.13 -8.01
N PHE A 244 11.07 -8.00 -7.09
CA PHE A 244 10.88 -8.48 -5.71
C PHE A 244 10.06 -7.52 -4.88
N GLY A 245 10.04 -6.24 -5.22
CA GLY A 245 9.33 -5.22 -4.48
C GLY A 245 9.89 -4.96 -3.07
N LEU A 246 9.06 -4.33 -2.26
CA LEU A 246 9.43 -3.99 -0.88
C LEU A 246 9.68 -5.25 -0.06
N GLN A 247 10.91 -5.37 0.47
CA GLN A 247 11.33 -6.52 1.31
C GLN A 247 11.11 -7.93 0.72
N GLY A 248 10.81 -8.04 -0.57
CA GLY A 248 10.71 -9.33 -1.27
C GLY A 248 12.06 -10.04 -1.47
N PHE A 249 13.14 -9.47 -0.94
CA PHE A 249 14.47 -10.05 -0.82
C PHE A 249 15.17 -9.51 0.44
N ARG A 250 16.20 -10.20 0.92
CA ARG A 250 16.85 -9.89 2.19
C ARG A 250 17.95 -8.84 2.09
N ALA A 251 18.84 -8.98 1.10
CA ALA A 251 19.99 -8.10 0.92
C ALA A 251 20.56 -8.16 -0.50
N VAL A 252 21.37 -7.15 -0.85
CA VAL A 252 22.25 -7.16 -2.03
C VAL A 252 23.67 -7.55 -1.59
N LEU A 253 24.23 -8.55 -2.26
CA LEU A 253 25.62 -9.02 -2.07
C LEU A 253 26.45 -8.52 -3.26
N TRP A 254 27.39 -7.60 -2.98
CA TRP A 254 28.18 -6.93 -3.98
C TRP A 254 29.62 -7.41 -4.01
N HIS A 255 30.05 -7.96 -5.14
CA HIS A 255 31.43 -8.36 -5.37
C HIS A 255 31.99 -7.69 -6.62
N GLN A 256 32.67 -6.57 -6.44
CA GLN A 256 33.31 -5.78 -7.52
C GLN A 256 34.39 -4.88 -6.88
N GLY A 257 35.49 -4.72 -7.55
CA GLY A 257 36.60 -3.86 -7.14
C GLY A 257 37.84 -4.11 -7.98
N GLU A 258 38.06 -5.32 -8.44
CA GLU A 258 39.26 -5.73 -9.18
C GLU A 258 39.43 -4.93 -10.47
N SER A 259 38.36 -4.56 -11.17
CA SER A 259 38.42 -3.76 -12.41
C SER A 259 38.78 -2.28 -12.17
N ASP A 260 38.65 -1.80 -10.94
CA ASP A 260 38.93 -0.41 -10.58
C ASP A 260 40.26 -0.27 -9.81
N ALA A 261 40.64 -1.28 -9.03
CA ALA A 261 41.89 -1.32 -8.30
C ALA A 261 43.11 -1.55 -9.24
N GLY A 262 44.25 -1.08 -8.82
CA GLY A 262 45.53 -1.39 -9.49
C GLY A 262 45.67 -0.89 -10.96
N GLN A 263 44.78 -0.04 -11.42
CA GLN A 263 44.75 0.41 -12.82
C GLN A 263 46.07 1.09 -13.23
N ALA A 264 46.67 1.87 -12.34
CA ALA A 264 48.00 2.49 -12.62
C ALA A 264 49.09 1.43 -12.77
N ARG A 265 49.11 0.40 -11.93
CA ARG A 265 50.07 -0.71 -12.00
C ARG A 265 49.86 -1.57 -13.25
N ALA A 266 48.61 -1.67 -13.70
CA ALA A 266 48.27 -2.36 -14.95
C ALA A 266 48.54 -1.53 -16.21
N GLY A 267 49.08 -0.33 -16.10
CA GLY A 267 49.44 0.54 -17.22
C GLY A 267 48.26 1.23 -17.90
N TYR A 268 47.12 1.38 -17.24
CA TYR A 268 46.01 2.14 -17.78
C TYR A 268 46.36 3.65 -17.85
N PRO A 269 45.94 4.37 -18.90
CA PRO A 269 46.10 5.82 -18.99
C PRO A 269 45.47 6.55 -17.79
N ALA A 270 46.03 7.67 -17.37
CA ALA A 270 45.58 8.43 -16.20
C ALA A 270 44.12 8.88 -16.28
N ASP A 271 43.63 9.15 -17.50
CA ASP A 271 42.20 9.48 -17.76
C ASP A 271 41.22 8.33 -17.57
N ARG A 272 41.69 7.12 -17.31
CA ARG A 272 40.92 5.93 -17.00
C ARG A 272 40.99 5.48 -15.55
N GLN A 273 42.03 5.95 -14.84
CA GLN A 273 42.26 5.58 -13.45
C GLN A 273 41.33 6.34 -12.50
N ILE A 274 40.84 5.66 -11.47
CA ILE A 274 40.09 6.27 -10.36
C ILE A 274 40.86 6.01 -9.04
N THR A 275 40.71 6.92 -8.09
CA THR A 275 41.23 6.76 -6.74
C THR A 275 40.26 5.95 -5.87
N GLY A 276 40.76 5.45 -4.72
CA GLY A 276 39.91 4.79 -3.72
C GLY A 276 38.80 5.71 -3.21
N GLU A 277 39.07 7.02 -3.06
CA GLU A 277 38.07 7.99 -2.64
C GLU A 277 36.94 8.16 -3.70
N GLN A 278 37.28 8.14 -4.97
CA GLN A 278 36.31 8.15 -6.06
C GLN A 278 35.49 6.86 -6.10
N TYR A 279 36.14 5.70 -5.89
CA TYR A 279 35.44 4.42 -5.76
C TYR A 279 34.44 4.45 -4.62
N TYR A 280 34.84 4.93 -3.43
CA TYR A 280 33.95 5.10 -2.29
C TYR A 280 32.77 6.01 -2.63
N SER A 281 32.99 7.14 -3.29
CA SER A 281 31.95 8.08 -3.70
C SER A 281 30.95 7.44 -4.66
N TYR A 282 31.44 6.73 -5.69
CA TYR A 282 30.56 6.05 -6.67
C TYR A 282 29.79 4.89 -6.05
N MET A 283 30.40 4.11 -5.15
CA MET A 283 29.70 3.07 -4.41
C MET A 283 28.59 3.65 -3.51
N ASN A 284 28.87 4.74 -2.81
CA ASN A 284 27.86 5.42 -2.00
C ASN A 284 26.69 5.91 -2.86
N GLN A 285 26.97 6.49 -4.04
CA GLN A 285 25.94 6.92 -4.99
C GLN A 285 25.12 5.72 -5.51
N LEU A 286 25.77 4.63 -5.91
CA LEU A 286 25.10 3.40 -6.37
C LEU A 286 24.16 2.85 -5.31
N ILE A 287 24.65 2.71 -4.07
CA ILE A 287 23.88 2.18 -2.95
C ILE A 287 22.71 3.10 -2.62
N ALA A 288 22.93 4.41 -2.54
CA ALA A 288 21.87 5.38 -2.27
C ALA A 288 20.79 5.35 -3.35
N SER A 289 21.18 5.39 -4.64
CA SER A 289 20.23 5.32 -5.76
C SER A 289 19.47 4.00 -5.81
N SER A 290 20.09 2.89 -5.41
CA SER A 290 19.41 1.59 -5.35
C SER A 290 18.39 1.53 -4.21
N LYS A 291 18.68 2.14 -3.05
CA LYS A 291 17.76 2.25 -1.91
C LYS A 291 16.58 3.16 -2.24
N GLU A 292 16.87 4.28 -2.91
CA GLU A 292 15.84 5.18 -3.45
C GLU A 292 14.92 4.44 -4.43
N LYS A 293 15.51 3.72 -5.39
CA LYS A 293 14.75 2.92 -6.37
C LYS A 293 13.91 1.82 -5.72
N ALA A 294 14.45 1.13 -4.73
CA ALA A 294 13.75 0.07 -4.02
C ALA A 294 12.65 0.59 -3.06
N GLY A 295 12.67 1.88 -2.70
CA GLY A 295 11.74 2.49 -1.76
C GLY A 295 11.94 2.09 -0.29
N TRP A 296 13.04 1.40 0.05
CA TRP A 296 13.36 1.00 1.40
C TRP A 296 14.88 0.92 1.63
N ASN A 297 15.29 0.86 2.90
CA ASN A 297 16.71 0.81 3.25
C ASN A 297 17.29 -0.59 3.02
N VAL A 298 17.48 -0.95 1.75
CA VAL A 298 18.03 -2.25 1.33
C VAL A 298 19.37 -2.51 2.02
N PRO A 299 19.53 -3.62 2.75
CA PRO A 299 20.82 -4.03 3.28
C PRO A 299 21.78 -4.39 2.14
N TRP A 300 22.98 -3.80 2.17
CA TRP A 300 24.05 -4.10 1.23
C TRP A 300 25.23 -4.71 1.97
N PHE A 301 25.82 -5.74 1.39
CA PHE A 301 27.13 -6.26 1.76
C PHE A 301 28.09 -6.00 0.62
N THR A 302 29.29 -5.48 0.93
CA THR A 302 30.33 -5.24 -0.07
C THR A 302 31.55 -6.08 0.26
N ALA A 303 31.96 -6.95 -0.66
CA ALA A 303 33.20 -7.74 -0.52
C ALA A 303 34.43 -6.83 -0.56
N GLN A 304 35.49 -7.25 0.08
CA GLN A 304 36.83 -6.71 -0.11
C GLN A 304 37.53 -7.55 -1.18
N THR A 305 37.77 -6.95 -2.36
CA THR A 305 38.20 -7.68 -3.55
C THR A 305 38.98 -6.77 -4.51
N THR A 306 40.29 -6.98 -4.58
CA THR A 306 41.23 -6.18 -5.39
C THR A 306 42.32 -7.03 -6.07
N TYR A 307 42.28 -8.35 -5.95
CA TYR A 307 43.26 -9.29 -6.43
C TYR A 307 43.33 -9.35 -7.96
N HIS A 308 44.51 -9.21 -8.55
CA HIS A 308 44.80 -9.43 -9.99
C HIS A 308 45.71 -10.63 -10.23
N SER A 309 46.74 -10.83 -9.41
CA SER A 309 47.73 -11.90 -9.54
C SER A 309 48.55 -12.09 -8.27
N GLU A 310 49.42 -13.09 -8.22
CA GLU A 310 50.31 -13.31 -7.11
C GLU A 310 51.34 -12.17 -6.92
N LYS A 311 51.56 -11.36 -7.94
CA LYS A 311 52.42 -10.17 -7.90
C LYS A 311 51.64 -8.89 -7.57
N ASP A 312 50.34 -8.95 -7.65
CA ASP A 312 49.39 -7.86 -7.36
C ASP A 312 48.20 -8.44 -6.59
N THR A 313 48.43 -8.75 -5.32
CA THR A 313 47.52 -9.51 -4.46
C THR A 313 46.43 -8.66 -3.83
N PHE A 314 46.72 -7.33 -3.62
CA PHE A 314 45.71 -6.40 -3.12
C PHE A 314 46.13 -4.96 -3.31
N ASP A 315 45.17 -4.06 -3.29
CA ASP A 315 45.30 -2.62 -3.36
C ASP A 315 44.80 -1.96 -2.07
N GLU A 316 45.70 -1.45 -1.24
CA GLU A 316 45.38 -0.86 0.06
C GLU A 316 44.48 0.38 -0.03
N GLU A 317 44.65 1.19 -1.09
CA GLU A 317 43.80 2.35 -1.29
C GLU A 317 42.34 1.96 -1.49
N PHE A 318 42.07 0.99 -2.39
CA PHE A 318 40.72 0.48 -2.66
C PHE A 318 40.17 -0.34 -1.51
N ARG A 319 40.97 -1.16 -0.84
CA ARG A 319 40.58 -1.89 0.36
C ARG A 319 40.17 -0.94 1.48
N SER A 320 40.87 0.15 1.67
CA SER A 320 40.53 1.20 2.64
C SER A 320 39.19 1.89 2.25
N ALA A 321 38.94 2.13 0.97
CA ALA A 321 37.70 2.68 0.47
C ALA A 321 36.51 1.75 0.72
N MET A 322 36.64 0.44 0.48
CA MET A 322 35.66 -0.58 0.78
C MET A 322 35.36 -0.64 2.28
N LYS A 323 36.42 -0.66 3.12
CA LYS A 323 36.28 -0.62 4.58
C LYS A 323 35.61 0.65 5.07
N LYS A 324 35.84 1.79 4.42
CA LYS A 324 35.16 3.05 4.73
C LYS A 324 33.64 2.96 4.56
N LEU A 325 33.13 2.20 3.58
CA LEU A 325 31.69 1.93 3.42
C LEU A 325 31.11 1.24 4.65
N TRP A 326 31.83 0.25 5.21
CA TRP A 326 31.41 -0.49 6.40
C TRP A 326 31.41 0.40 7.64
N VAL A 327 32.51 1.12 7.88
CA VAL A 327 32.66 2.02 9.04
C VAL A 327 31.62 3.14 9.06
N LYS A 328 31.22 3.62 7.87
CA LYS A 328 30.18 4.65 7.74
C LYS A 328 28.74 4.08 7.73
N GLY A 329 28.55 2.77 7.86
CA GLY A 329 27.24 2.14 7.86
C GLY A 329 26.48 2.24 6.52
N ILE A 330 27.21 2.54 5.43
CA ILE A 330 26.63 2.60 4.06
C ILE A 330 26.34 1.19 3.56
N SER A 331 27.25 0.25 3.80
CA SER A 331 27.09 -1.19 3.61
C SER A 331 27.57 -1.95 4.84
N MET A 332 27.26 -3.24 4.87
CA MET A 332 27.84 -4.19 5.82
C MET A 332 29.09 -4.83 5.24
N GLU A 333 29.90 -5.40 6.13
CA GLU A 333 31.12 -6.09 5.78
C GLU A 333 30.84 -7.40 5.04
N GLY A 334 31.27 -7.50 3.79
CA GLY A 334 31.35 -8.75 3.04
C GLY A 334 32.68 -9.51 3.30
N PRO A 335 32.92 -10.62 2.58
CA PRO A 335 34.15 -11.38 2.73
C PRO A 335 35.36 -10.64 2.16
N ASP A 336 36.53 -10.86 2.77
CA ASP A 336 37.83 -10.54 2.19
C ASP A 336 38.28 -11.67 1.25
N THR A 337 38.06 -11.51 -0.04
CA THR A 337 38.38 -12.55 -1.02
C THR A 337 39.79 -12.46 -1.59
N ASP A 338 40.56 -11.42 -1.24
CA ASP A 338 41.96 -11.28 -1.63
C ASP A 338 42.87 -12.30 -0.92
N ILE A 339 42.40 -12.86 0.21
CA ILE A 339 43.09 -13.94 0.90
C ILE A 339 43.06 -15.30 0.18
N LEU A 340 42.07 -15.47 -0.74
CA LEU A 340 41.97 -16.67 -1.58
C LEU A 340 42.95 -16.56 -2.75
N ARG A 341 44.15 -17.09 -2.58
CA ARG A 341 45.29 -16.99 -3.52
C ARG A 341 45.42 -18.26 -4.36
N THR A 342 46.57 -18.45 -4.97
CA THR A 342 47.01 -19.48 -5.97
C THR A 342 46.19 -20.79 -5.96
N GLU A 343 46.09 -21.44 -4.77
CA GLU A 343 45.39 -22.73 -4.66
C GLU A 343 43.87 -22.66 -4.86
N PHE A 344 43.32 -21.44 -4.78
CA PHE A 344 41.91 -21.16 -4.93
C PHE A 344 41.56 -20.49 -6.26
N ARG A 345 42.56 -20.19 -7.11
CA ARG A 345 42.36 -19.41 -8.30
C ARG A 345 42.85 -20.08 -9.55
N SER A 346 42.25 -19.67 -10.67
CA SER A 346 42.71 -19.90 -12.05
C SER A 346 42.83 -18.53 -12.72
N GLY A 347 44.02 -17.95 -12.65
CA GLY A 347 44.25 -16.52 -12.98
C GLY A 347 43.55 -15.58 -11.97
N VAL A 348 42.79 -14.60 -12.43
CA VAL A 348 42.04 -13.67 -11.59
C VAL A 348 40.73 -14.29 -11.02
N HIS A 349 40.26 -15.36 -11.63
CA HIS A 349 39.01 -16.00 -11.26
C HIS A 349 39.26 -17.20 -10.32
N PHE A 350 38.19 -17.64 -9.65
CA PHE A 350 38.25 -18.76 -8.72
C PHE A 350 38.21 -20.11 -9.47
N ASN A 351 38.95 -21.09 -9.00
CA ASN A 351 38.78 -22.51 -9.35
C ASN A 351 37.68 -23.14 -8.49
N GLY A 352 37.36 -24.43 -8.69
CA GLY A 352 36.27 -25.10 -7.96
C GLY A 352 36.43 -25.04 -6.45
N LYS A 353 37.66 -25.24 -5.91
CA LYS A 353 37.97 -25.12 -4.49
C LYS A 353 37.75 -23.69 -4.01
N GLY A 354 38.15 -22.69 -4.81
CA GLY A 354 37.99 -21.27 -4.51
C GLY A 354 36.51 -20.85 -4.49
N LEU A 355 35.71 -21.36 -5.41
CA LEU A 355 34.26 -21.10 -5.46
C LEU A 355 33.55 -21.65 -4.22
N GLN A 356 33.92 -22.85 -3.76
CA GLN A 356 33.38 -23.42 -2.52
C GLN A 356 33.75 -22.58 -1.29
N GLN A 357 35.00 -22.19 -1.17
CA GLN A 357 35.46 -21.35 -0.04
C GLN A 357 34.84 -19.94 -0.09
N HIS A 358 34.73 -19.34 -1.28
CA HIS A 358 34.11 -18.04 -1.51
C HIS A 358 32.62 -18.05 -1.07
N GLY A 359 31.87 -19.08 -1.46
CA GLY A 359 30.48 -19.25 -1.03
C GLY A 359 30.32 -19.39 0.50
N GLN A 360 31.21 -20.16 1.14
CA GLN A 360 31.21 -20.29 2.59
C GLN A 360 31.55 -18.99 3.31
N MET A 361 32.51 -18.21 2.80
CA MET A 361 32.87 -16.90 3.36
C MET A 361 31.69 -15.91 3.27
N TRP A 362 30.97 -15.88 2.17
CA TRP A 362 29.74 -15.11 2.04
C TRP A 362 28.68 -15.56 3.03
N ALA A 363 28.45 -16.88 3.12
CA ALA A 363 27.47 -17.43 4.04
C ALA A 363 27.80 -17.08 5.50
N SER A 364 29.07 -17.12 5.89
CA SER A 364 29.51 -16.74 7.24
C SER A 364 29.16 -15.29 7.60
N LYS A 365 29.44 -14.33 6.67
CA LYS A 365 29.13 -12.90 6.88
C LYS A 365 27.63 -12.66 6.97
N VAL A 366 26.88 -13.23 6.04
CA VAL A 366 25.43 -13.05 5.97
C VAL A 366 24.73 -13.74 7.16
N THR A 367 25.14 -14.94 7.54
CA THR A 367 24.59 -15.67 8.70
C THR A 367 24.75 -14.88 9.99
N ALA A 368 25.97 -14.39 10.28
CA ALA A 368 26.23 -13.65 11.51
C ALA A 368 25.38 -12.39 11.69
N TRP A 369 25.02 -11.75 10.58
CA TRP A 369 24.09 -10.63 10.59
C TRP A 369 22.62 -11.09 10.66
N LEU A 370 22.22 -12.06 9.83
CA LEU A 370 20.85 -12.51 9.73
C LEU A 370 20.33 -13.12 11.03
N GLU A 371 21.16 -13.82 11.77
CA GLU A 371 20.82 -14.35 13.10
C GLU A 371 20.43 -13.23 14.07
N LYS A 372 21.20 -12.13 14.10
CA LYS A 372 20.90 -10.97 14.95
C LYS A 372 19.62 -10.27 14.50
N GLU A 373 19.40 -10.13 13.19
CA GLU A 373 18.18 -9.53 12.65
C GLU A 373 16.95 -10.36 13.00
N ILE A 374 17.02 -11.68 12.90
CA ILE A 374 15.93 -12.59 13.23
C ILE A 374 15.68 -12.59 14.75
N GLU A 375 16.72 -12.70 15.59
CA GLU A 375 16.59 -12.67 17.06
C GLU A 375 16.03 -11.32 17.54
N SER A 376 16.46 -10.20 16.95
CA SER A 376 15.93 -8.89 17.26
C SER A 376 14.48 -8.74 16.78
N GLY A 377 14.11 -9.38 15.67
CA GLY A 377 12.76 -9.43 15.12
C GLY A 377 11.80 -10.25 16.00
N ASP A 378 12.20 -11.43 16.44
CA ASP A 378 11.33 -12.34 17.22
C ASP A 378 11.07 -11.87 18.67
N SER A 379 11.95 -11.06 19.26
CA SER A 379 11.83 -10.60 20.66
C SER A 379 11.07 -9.28 20.87
N THR A 380 10.81 -8.52 19.81
CA THR A 380 10.11 -7.23 19.86
C THR A 380 8.70 -7.27 19.24
N ASP A 381 8.18 -8.46 19.02
CA ASP A 381 7.26 -8.81 17.96
C ASP A 381 5.78 -8.44 18.11
N VAL A 382 5.32 -7.89 19.19
CA VAL A 382 3.88 -7.55 19.27
C VAL A 382 3.61 -6.05 19.09
N LYS A 383 4.59 -5.19 19.37
CA LYS A 383 4.40 -3.73 19.25
C LYS A 383 5.11 -3.07 18.06
N ARG A 384 6.17 -3.66 17.54
CA ARG A 384 6.96 -3.09 16.43
C ARG A 384 6.54 -3.57 15.04
N LEU A 385 6.03 -4.79 14.92
CA LEU A 385 5.55 -5.38 13.65
C LEU A 385 4.39 -4.61 13.01
N THR A 386 3.50 -4.03 13.82
CA THR A 386 2.36 -3.27 13.29
C THR A 386 2.73 -1.93 12.65
N ILE A 387 3.79 -1.26 13.10
CA ILE A 387 4.20 0.06 12.59
C ILE A 387 5.19 -0.09 11.43
N THR A 388 6.16 -0.99 11.56
CA THR A 388 7.20 -1.20 10.54
C THR A 388 6.65 -1.91 9.29
N ASP A 389 5.66 -2.80 9.45
CA ASP A 389 5.03 -3.52 8.34
C ASP A 389 4.28 -2.59 7.39
N ARG A 390 3.57 -1.58 7.90
CA ARG A 390 2.84 -0.63 7.04
C ARG A 390 3.75 0.32 6.27
N ILE A 391 4.98 0.56 6.73
CA ILE A 391 5.95 1.42 6.05
C ILE A 391 6.62 0.68 4.90
N SER A 392 7.05 -0.54 5.13
CA SER A 392 7.85 -1.32 4.17
C SER A 392 7.00 -2.21 3.26
N ASN A 393 5.84 -2.61 3.73
CA ASN A 393 4.82 -3.33 2.96
C ASN A 393 3.45 -2.77 3.38
N PRO A 394 2.99 -1.70 2.73
CA PRO A 394 1.75 -1.06 3.09
C PRO A 394 0.59 -2.06 3.10
N GLN A 395 0.10 -2.45 4.26
CA GLN A 395 -1.04 -3.33 4.48
C GLN A 395 -2.24 -2.54 4.99
N PRO A 396 -3.48 -3.03 4.84
CA PRO A 396 -4.62 -2.48 5.54
C PRO A 396 -4.35 -2.38 7.04
N ALA A 397 -4.97 -1.39 7.67
CA ALA A 397 -4.87 -1.20 9.11
C ALA A 397 -5.33 -2.44 9.88
N SER A 398 -4.58 -2.80 10.92
CA SER A 398 -4.96 -3.89 11.81
C SER A 398 -6.30 -3.59 12.52
N PRO A 399 -7.02 -4.60 13.01
CA PRO A 399 -8.24 -4.38 13.81
C PRO A 399 -8.03 -3.39 14.97
N ALA A 400 -6.86 -3.40 15.61
CA ALA A 400 -6.52 -2.48 16.69
C ALA A 400 -6.40 -1.02 16.20
N GLN A 401 -5.77 -0.78 15.06
CA GLN A 401 -5.67 0.56 14.45
C GLN A 401 -7.04 1.05 13.97
N MET A 402 -7.90 0.15 13.46
CA MET A 402 -9.27 0.47 13.03
C MET A 402 -10.24 0.71 14.19
N GLN A 403 -9.90 0.32 15.42
CA GLN A 403 -10.82 0.31 16.55
C GLN A 403 -11.45 1.69 16.82
N TRP A 404 -10.63 2.73 16.87
CA TRP A 404 -11.13 4.08 17.14
C TRP A 404 -12.15 4.52 16.08
N TRP A 405 -11.90 4.21 14.81
CA TRP A 405 -12.74 4.59 13.68
C TRP A 405 -14.06 3.79 13.68
N ARG A 406 -13.99 2.47 13.96
CA ARG A 406 -15.17 1.62 14.12
C ARG A 406 -16.05 2.06 15.30
N ASP A 407 -15.45 2.66 16.34
CA ASP A 407 -16.16 3.16 17.52
C ASP A 407 -16.72 4.57 17.31
N ALA A 408 -16.12 5.34 16.44
CA ALA A 408 -16.47 6.74 16.15
C ALA A 408 -17.85 6.89 15.49
N LYS A 409 -18.21 6.06 14.56
CA LYS A 409 -19.52 5.95 13.87
C LYS A 409 -19.97 7.18 13.10
N PHE A 410 -19.53 8.40 13.43
CA PHE A 410 -20.06 9.64 12.88
C PHE A 410 -18.96 10.67 12.64
N GLY A 411 -18.74 11.04 11.36
CA GLY A 411 -17.75 11.99 10.87
C GLY A 411 -18.36 13.17 10.14
N LEU A 412 -17.70 14.33 10.24
CA LEU A 412 -18.04 15.56 9.50
C LEU A 412 -17.17 15.66 8.25
N PHE A 413 -17.78 15.81 7.08
CA PHE A 413 -17.10 16.12 5.84
C PHE A 413 -17.31 17.58 5.47
N ILE A 414 -16.29 18.28 4.96
CA ILE A 414 -16.38 19.70 4.63
C ILE A 414 -15.88 19.92 3.20
N HIS A 415 -16.80 20.15 2.27
CA HIS A 415 -16.48 20.52 0.88
C HIS A 415 -16.53 22.03 0.72
N TRP A 416 -15.37 22.66 0.63
CA TRP A 416 -15.27 24.12 0.58
C TRP A 416 -14.04 24.58 -0.21
N GLY A 417 -14.15 25.79 -0.77
CA GLY A 417 -13.09 26.43 -1.52
C GLY A 417 -13.60 27.59 -2.39
N PRO A 418 -12.79 28.15 -3.30
CA PRO A 418 -13.17 29.28 -4.16
C PRO A 418 -14.42 29.05 -4.99
N SER A 419 -14.75 27.81 -5.36
CA SER A 419 -15.96 27.44 -6.08
C SER A 419 -17.24 27.91 -5.40
N SER A 420 -17.24 28.05 -4.06
CA SER A 420 -18.39 28.54 -3.31
C SER A 420 -18.87 29.93 -3.76
N ILE A 421 -17.96 30.77 -4.31
CA ILE A 421 -18.29 32.11 -4.83
C ILE A 421 -19.25 32.01 -6.01
N SER A 422 -19.04 31.04 -6.89
CA SER A 422 -19.91 30.85 -8.06
C SER A 422 -21.23 30.14 -7.71
N GLY A 423 -21.34 29.51 -6.54
CA GLY A 423 -22.43 28.61 -6.21
C GLY A 423 -22.53 27.42 -7.17
N ALA A 424 -21.48 27.09 -7.92
CA ALA A 424 -21.38 25.89 -8.74
C ALA A 424 -20.74 24.75 -7.93
N GLU A 425 -20.98 23.50 -8.36
CA GLU A 425 -20.40 22.34 -7.69
C GLU A 425 -18.87 22.37 -7.74
N ILE A 426 -18.22 22.09 -6.62
CA ILE A 426 -16.75 22.15 -6.51
C ILE A 426 -16.12 21.30 -7.61
N SER A 427 -15.16 21.85 -8.33
CA SER A 427 -14.49 21.30 -9.52
C SER A 427 -15.46 20.91 -10.65
N TRP A 428 -16.51 20.13 -10.35
CA TRP A 428 -17.49 19.65 -11.34
C TRP A 428 -18.25 20.76 -12.05
N GLY A 429 -18.41 21.92 -11.42
CA GLY A 429 -19.01 23.10 -12.02
C GLY A 429 -18.17 23.78 -13.10
N ARG A 430 -16.86 23.46 -13.20
CA ARG A 430 -15.93 23.98 -14.20
C ARG A 430 -16.22 23.37 -15.57
N LYS A 431 -16.38 24.20 -16.62
CA LYS A 431 -16.39 23.77 -18.03
C LYS A 431 -14.96 23.40 -18.49
N ASP A 432 -14.88 22.75 -19.64
CA ASP A 432 -13.63 22.41 -20.31
C ASP A 432 -12.72 21.50 -19.46
N ARG A 433 -13.35 20.58 -18.71
CA ARG A 433 -12.61 19.54 -17.99
C ARG A 433 -12.05 18.49 -18.94
N ILE A 434 -10.93 17.92 -18.62
CA ILE A 434 -10.30 16.84 -19.40
C ILE A 434 -10.93 15.47 -19.13
N GLU A 435 -11.77 15.34 -18.08
CA GLU A 435 -12.43 14.10 -17.66
C GLU A 435 -13.83 14.37 -17.11
N GLY A 436 -14.65 13.32 -16.97
CA GLY A 436 -15.91 13.35 -16.24
C GLY A 436 -17.12 13.88 -17.03
N GLY A 437 -17.01 13.99 -18.34
CA GLY A 437 -18.13 14.38 -19.21
C GLY A 437 -18.67 15.80 -18.95
N GLU A 438 -19.88 16.10 -19.41
CA GLU A 438 -20.48 17.46 -19.36
C GLU A 438 -21.35 17.70 -18.12
N LEU A 439 -21.56 16.70 -17.28
CA LEU A 439 -22.42 16.83 -16.11
C LEU A 439 -21.93 17.96 -15.17
N TYR A 440 -22.86 18.78 -14.68
CA TYR A 440 -22.63 19.94 -13.78
C TYR A 440 -21.83 21.14 -14.36
N GLN A 441 -21.33 21.10 -15.58
CA GLN A 441 -20.53 22.16 -16.17
C GLN A 441 -21.36 23.46 -16.29
N LYS A 442 -21.06 24.48 -15.50
CA LYS A 442 -21.81 25.76 -15.46
C LYS A 442 -20.94 27.00 -15.65
N VAL A 443 -19.66 26.95 -15.21
CA VAL A 443 -18.75 28.09 -15.16
C VAL A 443 -17.63 27.92 -16.19
N PRO A 444 -17.38 28.85 -17.11
CA PRO A 444 -16.25 28.78 -18.03
C PRO A 444 -14.93 28.53 -17.27
N GLY A 445 -14.04 27.71 -17.82
CA GLY A 445 -12.80 27.29 -17.13
C GLY A 445 -11.96 28.49 -16.70
N GLU A 446 -11.75 29.47 -17.57
CA GLU A 446 -11.00 30.70 -17.26
C GLU A 446 -11.61 31.52 -16.11
N VAL A 447 -12.94 31.54 -16.00
CA VAL A 447 -13.61 32.22 -14.87
C VAL A 447 -13.46 31.42 -13.60
N TYR A 448 -13.68 30.10 -13.67
CA TYR A 448 -13.59 29.21 -12.52
C TYR A 448 -12.19 29.23 -11.90
N ASP A 449 -11.14 29.09 -12.73
CA ASP A 449 -9.75 29.05 -12.32
C ASP A 449 -9.26 30.37 -11.68
N ASN A 450 -10.00 31.47 -11.86
CA ASN A 450 -9.72 32.78 -11.29
C ASN A 450 -10.59 33.14 -10.05
N LEU A 451 -11.52 32.26 -9.62
CA LEU A 451 -12.35 32.52 -8.42
C LEU A 451 -11.51 32.70 -7.15
N TYR A 452 -10.32 32.10 -7.06
CA TYR A 452 -9.42 32.25 -5.93
C TYR A 452 -9.05 33.74 -5.67
N LYS A 453 -8.99 34.61 -6.70
CA LYS A 453 -8.70 36.03 -6.58
C LYS A 453 -9.77 36.80 -5.79
N GLN A 454 -10.97 36.23 -5.64
CA GLN A 454 -12.09 36.80 -4.90
C GLN A 454 -12.34 36.06 -3.59
N PHE A 455 -11.64 34.94 -3.32
CA PHE A 455 -11.86 34.13 -2.15
C PHE A 455 -11.31 34.77 -0.88
N ASN A 456 -12.22 35.41 -0.13
CA ASN A 456 -11.90 36.13 1.09
C ASN A 456 -12.95 35.88 2.19
N PRO A 457 -12.97 34.69 2.80
CA PRO A 457 -13.99 34.26 3.76
C PRO A 457 -13.78 34.86 5.16
N LEU A 458 -14.03 36.14 5.31
CA LEU A 458 -13.76 36.91 6.55
C LEU A 458 -14.54 36.43 7.80
N LYS A 459 -15.59 35.63 7.62
CA LYS A 459 -16.36 35.03 8.71
C LYS A 459 -15.97 33.57 9.00
N PHE A 460 -14.97 33.04 8.34
CA PHE A 460 -14.42 31.74 8.68
C PHE A 460 -13.88 31.74 10.12
N ASN A 461 -14.28 30.71 10.85
CA ASN A 461 -13.81 30.52 12.23
C ASN A 461 -13.72 29.00 12.53
N ALA A 462 -12.52 28.47 12.47
CA ALA A 462 -12.25 27.05 12.70
C ALA A 462 -12.67 26.58 14.11
N ASP A 463 -12.50 27.45 15.13
CA ASP A 463 -12.91 27.16 16.52
C ASP A 463 -14.42 26.93 16.61
N GLN A 464 -15.23 27.82 16.00
CA GLN A 464 -16.67 27.68 15.95
C GLN A 464 -17.11 26.42 15.17
N TRP A 465 -16.45 26.11 14.05
CA TRP A 465 -16.76 24.92 13.27
C TRP A 465 -16.50 23.63 14.08
N MET A 466 -15.33 23.52 14.71
CA MET A 466 -14.98 22.32 15.48
C MET A 466 -15.78 22.20 16.78
N LYS A 467 -16.11 23.33 17.42
CA LYS A 467 -17.03 23.35 18.55
C LYS A 467 -18.42 22.82 18.14
N MET A 468 -18.98 23.35 17.05
CA MET A 468 -20.26 22.89 16.50
C MET A 468 -20.20 21.39 16.15
N ALA A 469 -19.13 20.92 15.50
CA ALA A 469 -18.94 19.52 15.18
C ALA A 469 -18.94 18.64 16.45
N LYS A 470 -18.20 19.02 17.49
CA LYS A 470 -18.17 18.33 18.78
C LYS A 470 -19.54 18.27 19.45
N GLU A 471 -20.23 19.40 19.51
CA GLU A 471 -21.56 19.52 20.12
C GLU A 471 -22.64 18.76 19.32
N SER A 472 -22.46 18.62 18.00
CA SER A 472 -23.32 17.83 17.13
C SER A 472 -23.06 16.32 17.21
N GLY A 473 -22.02 15.90 17.96
CA GLY A 473 -21.72 14.50 18.20
C GLY A 473 -20.70 13.87 17.24
N PHE A 474 -20.14 14.61 16.30
CA PHE A 474 -19.06 14.11 15.44
C PHE A 474 -17.83 13.67 16.23
N LYS A 475 -17.14 12.67 15.77
CA LYS A 475 -15.91 12.13 16.40
C LYS A 475 -14.66 12.43 15.58
N TYR A 476 -14.81 12.68 14.31
CA TYR A 476 -13.74 13.05 13.39
C TYR A 476 -14.24 14.05 12.35
N VAL A 477 -13.30 14.74 11.72
CA VAL A 477 -13.55 15.73 10.67
C VAL A 477 -12.62 15.47 9.49
N LEU A 478 -13.17 15.54 8.27
CA LEU A 478 -12.44 15.58 7.03
C LEU A 478 -12.66 16.92 6.34
N LEU A 479 -11.57 17.62 6.02
CA LEU A 479 -11.58 18.82 5.18
C LEU A 479 -11.08 18.49 3.78
N ILE A 480 -11.76 19.01 2.76
CA ILE A 480 -11.22 19.07 1.41
C ILE A 480 -9.99 19.96 1.38
N THR A 481 -8.81 19.40 1.24
CA THR A 481 -7.55 20.16 1.13
C THR A 481 -7.24 20.53 -0.31
N LYS A 482 -7.50 19.64 -1.26
CA LYS A 482 -7.43 19.87 -2.70
C LYS A 482 -8.48 18.99 -3.40
N HIS A 483 -9.35 19.60 -4.22
CA HIS A 483 -10.29 18.90 -5.08
C HIS A 483 -9.76 18.78 -6.51
N HIS A 484 -10.53 18.25 -7.46
CA HIS A 484 -10.10 17.99 -8.86
C HIS A 484 -9.69 19.25 -9.65
N ASP A 485 -10.08 20.46 -9.22
CA ASP A 485 -9.64 21.73 -9.81
C ASP A 485 -8.20 22.12 -9.40
N GLY A 486 -7.64 21.42 -8.44
CA GLY A 486 -6.24 21.57 -8.01
C GLY A 486 -5.97 22.74 -7.07
N PHE A 487 -7.00 23.47 -6.62
CA PHE A 487 -6.77 24.55 -5.65
C PHE A 487 -6.43 23.98 -4.26
N SER A 488 -5.31 24.46 -3.69
CA SER A 488 -4.80 24.01 -2.36
C SER A 488 -5.29 24.91 -1.23
N MET A 489 -6.02 24.36 -0.27
CA MET A 489 -6.57 25.08 0.89
C MET A 489 -5.51 25.39 1.97
N TRP A 490 -4.24 25.10 1.71
CA TRP A 490 -3.07 25.40 2.55
C TRP A 490 -2.00 26.10 1.71
N PRO A 491 -1.08 26.86 2.33
CA PRO A 491 0.02 27.54 1.62
C PRO A 491 1.09 26.53 1.21
N THR A 492 0.78 25.68 0.21
CA THR A 492 1.73 24.68 -0.33
C THR A 492 2.98 25.38 -0.84
N LYS A 493 4.14 24.73 -0.63
CA LYS A 493 5.43 25.17 -1.17
C LYS A 493 5.69 24.61 -2.57
N GLN A 494 4.88 23.68 -3.03
CA GLN A 494 5.05 23.02 -4.32
C GLN A 494 4.74 23.99 -5.45
N ILE A 495 5.67 24.07 -6.42
CA ILE A 495 5.53 24.94 -7.57
C ILE A 495 4.72 24.22 -8.63
N ARG A 496 3.61 24.82 -9.04
CA ARG A 496 2.69 24.29 -10.04
C ARG A 496 2.99 24.84 -11.44
N TRP A 497 3.18 26.15 -11.55
CA TRP A 497 3.58 26.80 -12.77
C TRP A 497 4.87 27.60 -12.57
N ASN A 498 5.74 27.54 -13.57
CA ASN A 498 6.99 28.31 -13.59
C ASN A 498 6.94 29.38 -14.70
N ASP A 499 5.81 30.08 -14.80
CA ASP A 499 5.61 31.18 -15.73
C ASP A 499 5.14 32.45 -14.98
N SER A 500 4.98 33.54 -15.71
CA SER A 500 4.55 34.84 -15.17
C SER A 500 3.03 35.08 -15.27
N ILE A 501 2.28 34.14 -15.82
CA ILE A 501 0.85 34.29 -16.14
C ILE A 501 -0.01 33.67 -15.05
N HIS A 502 0.39 32.50 -14.55
CA HIS A 502 -0.35 31.71 -13.58
C HIS A 502 0.15 31.91 -12.15
N PRO A 503 -0.69 31.69 -11.13
CA PRO A 503 -0.25 31.70 -9.74
C PRO A 503 0.74 30.55 -9.48
N LYS A 504 1.89 30.85 -8.94
CA LYS A 504 2.99 29.87 -8.76
C LYS A 504 2.56 28.60 -8.04
N HIS A 505 1.69 28.70 -7.05
CA HIS A 505 1.27 27.58 -6.20
C HIS A 505 -0.20 27.20 -6.38
N TYR A 506 -1.07 28.12 -6.81
CA TYR A 506 -2.53 27.98 -6.89
C TYR A 506 -3.13 27.48 -5.56
N SER A 507 -2.98 28.32 -4.56
CA SER A 507 -3.26 27.98 -3.17
C SER A 507 -3.92 29.12 -2.41
N ILE A 508 -4.30 28.86 -1.17
CA ILE A 508 -4.84 29.86 -0.25
C ILE A 508 -3.91 31.08 -0.08
N ALA A 509 -2.60 30.90 -0.23
CA ALA A 509 -1.62 31.98 -0.18
C ALA A 509 -1.76 32.99 -1.34
N ASP A 510 -2.35 32.57 -2.45
CA ASP A 510 -2.57 33.39 -3.65
C ASP A 510 -3.93 34.13 -3.58
N THR A 511 -4.73 33.93 -2.53
CA THR A 511 -6.03 34.59 -2.31
C THR A 511 -5.87 35.87 -1.51
N PRO A 512 -6.89 36.76 -1.48
CA PRO A 512 -6.93 37.88 -0.53
C PRO A 512 -6.91 37.45 0.93
N PHE A 513 -7.48 36.28 1.26
CA PHE A 513 -7.60 35.77 2.63
C PHE A 513 -6.26 35.34 3.25
N LYS A 514 -5.44 34.57 2.53
CA LYS A 514 -4.07 34.19 2.88
C LYS A 514 -3.87 33.39 4.17
N HIS A 515 -4.92 33.06 4.91
CA HIS A 515 -4.82 32.25 6.12
C HIS A 515 -4.68 30.75 5.79
N ASP A 516 -3.89 30.05 6.56
CA ASP A 516 -3.74 28.60 6.46
C ASP A 516 -4.95 27.89 7.10
N ILE A 517 -5.97 27.62 6.28
CA ILE A 517 -7.21 26.97 6.72
C ILE A 517 -6.94 25.58 7.30
N CYS A 518 -6.00 24.84 6.72
CA CYS A 518 -5.63 23.51 7.23
C CYS A 518 -5.02 23.60 8.63
N ARG A 519 -4.18 24.62 8.90
CA ARG A 519 -3.62 24.88 10.23
C ARG A 519 -4.70 25.19 11.25
N GLU A 520 -5.56 26.14 10.93
CA GLU A 520 -6.63 26.57 11.85
C GLU A 520 -7.59 25.40 12.17
N ILE A 521 -7.97 24.59 11.18
CA ILE A 521 -8.83 23.39 11.38
C ILE A 521 -8.09 22.33 12.22
N SER A 522 -6.80 22.07 11.94
CA SER A 522 -5.99 21.10 12.70
C SER A 522 -5.91 21.48 14.18
N ASP A 523 -5.58 22.74 14.47
CA ASP A 523 -5.45 23.25 15.83
C ASP A 523 -6.80 23.22 16.58
N ALA A 524 -7.88 23.59 15.90
CA ALA A 524 -9.23 23.54 16.48
C ALA A 524 -9.71 22.09 16.68
N ALA A 525 -9.48 21.18 15.74
CA ALA A 525 -9.84 19.75 15.89
C ALA A 525 -9.15 19.14 17.11
N LYS A 526 -7.85 19.40 17.29
CA LYS A 526 -7.09 18.99 18.47
C LYS A 526 -7.67 19.57 19.76
N LYS A 527 -8.00 20.85 19.79
CA LYS A 527 -8.61 21.52 20.94
C LYS A 527 -9.91 20.87 21.41
N TYR A 528 -10.75 20.44 20.47
CA TYR A 528 -12.05 19.80 20.78
C TYR A 528 -11.98 18.27 20.84
N GLY A 529 -10.80 17.66 20.70
CA GLY A 529 -10.60 16.21 20.75
C GLY A 529 -11.33 15.48 19.63
N LEU A 530 -11.36 16.06 18.43
CA LEU A 530 -11.82 15.45 17.21
C LEU A 530 -10.62 14.82 16.47
N LYS A 531 -10.82 13.63 15.92
CA LYS A 531 -9.86 13.03 15.02
C LYS A 531 -9.82 13.80 13.70
N LEU A 532 -8.63 13.94 13.10
CA LEU A 532 -8.41 14.76 11.91
C LEU A 532 -8.15 13.91 10.68
N GLY A 533 -8.82 14.23 9.59
CA GLY A 533 -8.59 13.67 8.28
C GLY A 533 -8.48 14.73 7.20
N TRP A 534 -7.68 14.44 6.18
CA TRP A 534 -7.56 15.24 4.97
C TRP A 534 -8.16 14.50 3.77
N TYR A 535 -9.03 15.16 3.03
CA TYR A 535 -9.38 14.72 1.68
C TYR A 535 -8.37 15.31 0.69
N TYR A 536 -7.89 14.50 -0.21
CA TYR A 536 -6.99 14.91 -1.28
C TYR A 536 -7.37 14.23 -2.60
N SER A 537 -7.69 15.02 -3.63
CA SER A 537 -7.91 14.49 -4.96
C SER A 537 -6.58 14.19 -5.66
N THR A 538 -6.46 12.99 -6.20
CA THR A 538 -5.35 12.65 -7.10
C THR A 538 -5.54 13.24 -8.49
N ARG A 539 -6.77 13.65 -8.85
CA ARG A 539 -7.04 14.44 -10.05
C ARG A 539 -6.57 15.87 -9.86
N ASP A 540 -6.17 16.49 -10.98
CA ASP A 540 -5.86 17.89 -11.05
C ASP A 540 -6.02 18.40 -12.49
N TRP A 541 -7.25 18.76 -12.85
CA TRP A 541 -7.61 19.11 -14.22
C TRP A 541 -6.91 20.35 -14.77
N THR A 542 -6.37 21.19 -13.91
CA THR A 542 -5.69 22.41 -14.30
C THR A 542 -4.17 22.32 -14.24
N HIS A 543 -3.60 21.21 -13.72
CA HIS A 543 -2.15 21.02 -13.68
C HIS A 543 -1.60 20.75 -15.10
N PRO A 544 -0.51 21.43 -15.50
CA PRO A 544 -0.01 21.36 -16.89
C PRO A 544 0.45 19.97 -17.31
N TYR A 545 0.86 19.13 -16.34
CA TYR A 545 1.39 17.77 -16.61
C TYR A 545 0.42 16.65 -16.21
N TYR A 546 -0.75 16.96 -15.63
CA TYR A 546 -1.71 15.91 -15.26
C TYR A 546 -2.30 15.26 -16.52
N LEU A 547 -2.02 13.94 -16.71
CA LEU A 547 -2.39 13.15 -17.91
C LEU A 547 -1.94 13.75 -19.24
N LYS A 548 -0.90 14.57 -19.22
CA LYS A 548 -0.36 15.26 -20.40
C LYS A 548 1.15 15.01 -20.48
N GLY A 549 1.57 14.05 -21.27
CA GLY A 549 2.98 13.71 -21.45
C GLY A 549 3.56 12.89 -20.30
N ASP A 550 4.72 13.30 -19.76
CA ASP A 550 5.34 12.62 -18.64
C ASP A 550 4.64 12.97 -17.31
N ASN A 551 3.80 12.07 -16.83
CA ASN A 551 3.04 12.26 -15.60
C ASN A 551 3.92 12.18 -14.33
N LEU A 552 5.20 11.83 -14.46
CA LEU A 552 6.13 11.78 -13.31
C LEU A 552 6.30 13.15 -12.64
N ILE A 553 6.29 14.23 -13.42
CA ILE A 553 6.34 15.60 -12.87
C ILE A 553 5.13 15.87 -11.99
N TYR A 554 3.93 15.47 -12.45
CA TYR A 554 2.72 15.57 -11.65
C TYR A 554 2.75 14.65 -10.42
N ASN A 555 3.23 13.44 -10.56
CA ASN A 555 3.34 12.49 -9.45
C ASN A 555 4.22 13.04 -8.33
N ASN A 556 5.39 13.57 -8.66
CA ASN A 556 6.29 14.20 -7.69
C ASN A 556 5.62 15.40 -7.00
N TYR A 557 4.87 16.20 -7.76
CA TYR A 557 4.13 17.34 -7.22
C TYR A 557 3.06 16.89 -6.19
N TYR A 558 2.21 15.94 -6.54
CA TYR A 558 1.14 15.54 -5.62
C TYR A 558 1.68 14.76 -4.41
N GLU A 559 2.70 13.90 -4.58
CA GLU A 559 3.34 13.21 -3.45
C GLU A 559 3.94 14.20 -2.46
N ALA A 560 4.64 15.24 -2.94
CA ALA A 560 5.18 16.28 -2.10
C ALA A 560 4.08 17.08 -1.37
N GLN A 561 2.95 17.36 -2.02
CA GLN A 561 1.78 17.98 -1.38
C GLN A 561 1.17 17.10 -0.29
N VAL A 562 1.00 15.80 -0.54
CA VAL A 562 0.51 14.85 0.47
C VAL A 562 1.48 14.80 1.67
N GLN A 563 2.78 14.81 1.41
CA GLN A 563 3.80 14.84 2.45
C GLN A 563 3.70 16.13 3.29
N GLU A 564 3.49 17.30 2.69
CA GLU A 564 3.22 18.55 3.44
C GLU A 564 2.02 18.41 4.37
N LEU A 565 0.92 17.85 3.91
CA LEU A 565 -0.30 17.66 4.69
C LEU A 565 -0.10 16.71 5.87
N LEU A 566 0.73 15.68 5.71
CA LEU A 566 0.98 14.69 6.76
C LEU A 566 2.10 15.08 7.73
N THR A 567 2.96 16.06 7.40
CA THR A 567 4.08 16.46 8.27
C THR A 567 3.91 17.82 8.94
N ASN A 568 3.13 18.73 8.34
CA ASN A 568 3.04 20.11 8.83
C ASN A 568 1.92 20.35 9.84
N TYR A 569 0.93 19.45 9.98
CA TYR A 569 -0.32 19.71 10.72
C TYR A 569 -0.48 18.83 11.97
N GLY A 570 0.62 18.28 12.47
CA GLY A 570 0.61 17.41 13.65
C GLY A 570 0.08 16.02 13.37
N ASN A 571 -0.71 15.45 14.32
CA ASN A 571 -1.27 14.12 14.11
C ASN A 571 -2.44 14.17 13.14
N VAL A 572 -2.33 13.41 12.06
CA VAL A 572 -3.38 13.19 11.06
C VAL A 572 -3.83 11.73 11.16
N ASP A 573 -5.09 11.51 11.46
CA ASP A 573 -5.63 10.18 11.76
C ASP A 573 -6.09 9.44 10.49
N MET A 574 -6.43 10.18 9.42
CA MET A 574 -6.86 9.58 8.17
C MET A 574 -6.59 10.48 6.95
N ILE A 575 -6.39 9.86 5.80
CA ILE A 575 -6.40 10.52 4.50
C ILE A 575 -7.45 9.88 3.60
N TRP A 576 -8.25 10.69 2.95
CA TRP A 576 -9.32 10.29 2.07
C TRP A 576 -8.98 10.71 0.64
N PHE A 577 -8.47 9.77 -0.15
CA PHE A 577 -8.21 9.99 -1.57
C PHE A 577 -9.50 9.94 -2.37
N ASP A 578 -9.51 10.65 -3.49
CA ASP A 578 -10.61 10.57 -4.44
C ASP A 578 -10.09 10.43 -5.86
N HIS A 579 -10.75 9.51 -6.59
CA HIS A 579 -10.55 9.26 -8.00
C HIS A 579 -9.09 9.09 -8.45
N ALA A 580 -8.42 8.06 -8.00
CA ALA A 580 -7.23 7.61 -8.69
C ALA A 580 -7.63 7.06 -10.08
N PHE A 581 -7.88 7.97 -11.01
CA PHE A 581 -8.14 7.66 -12.41
C PHE A 581 -6.93 7.96 -13.27
N GLY A 582 -6.84 7.32 -14.39
CA GLY A 582 -5.81 7.48 -15.37
C GLY A 582 -4.99 6.21 -15.51
N ASP A 583 -3.94 6.27 -16.28
CA ASP A 583 -2.97 5.20 -16.34
C ASP A 583 -2.25 5.14 -14.99
N TRP A 584 -2.74 4.28 -14.10
CA TRP A 584 -2.22 4.14 -12.75
C TRP A 584 -0.76 3.65 -12.74
N ASN A 585 -0.26 3.04 -13.82
CA ASN A 585 1.16 2.75 -14.00
C ASN A 585 2.01 4.03 -14.00
N GLN A 586 1.39 5.19 -14.21
CA GLN A 586 2.05 6.48 -14.10
C GLN A 586 2.07 7.04 -12.68
N PHE A 587 1.36 6.43 -11.70
CA PHE A 587 1.37 6.86 -10.30
C PHE A 587 2.33 5.99 -9.48
N THR A 588 3.17 6.60 -8.67
CA THR A 588 4.14 5.92 -7.80
C THR A 588 3.50 5.53 -6.46
N ILE A 589 2.39 4.77 -6.52
CA ILE A 589 1.51 4.50 -5.38
C ILE A 589 2.24 3.86 -4.20
N GLU A 590 3.10 2.89 -4.47
CA GLU A 590 3.84 2.18 -3.41
C GLU A 590 4.77 3.14 -2.64
N HIS A 591 5.44 4.04 -3.35
CA HIS A 591 6.30 5.05 -2.75
C HIS A 591 5.49 6.05 -1.92
N LEU A 592 4.36 6.52 -2.44
CA LEU A 592 3.44 7.39 -1.73
C LEU A 592 3.01 6.79 -0.39
N PHE A 593 2.51 5.54 -0.40
CA PHE A 593 2.04 4.88 0.83
C PHE A 593 3.16 4.66 1.85
N SER A 594 4.35 4.24 1.41
CA SER A 594 5.51 4.12 2.28
C SER A 594 5.83 5.45 3.00
N ASN A 595 5.85 6.56 2.26
CA ASN A 595 6.11 7.88 2.82
C ASN A 595 4.99 8.37 3.74
N MET A 596 3.74 8.08 3.41
CA MET A 596 2.58 8.40 4.25
C MET A 596 2.66 7.70 5.60
N TYR A 597 2.94 6.39 5.63
CA TYR A 597 3.04 5.63 6.88
C TYR A 597 4.32 5.93 7.68
N LYS A 598 5.40 6.39 7.04
CA LYS A 598 6.56 6.96 7.75
C LYS A 598 6.19 8.24 8.49
N ALA A 599 5.40 9.10 7.86
CA ALA A 599 4.94 10.36 8.48
C ALA A 599 3.88 10.12 9.56
N GLN A 600 2.92 9.22 9.31
CA GLN A 600 1.78 8.93 10.19
C GLN A 600 1.53 7.40 10.23
N PRO A 601 2.17 6.65 11.13
CA PRO A 601 2.11 5.18 11.15
C PRO A 601 0.71 4.58 11.30
N ASP A 602 -0.18 5.26 12.02
CA ASP A 602 -1.55 4.81 12.29
C ASP A 602 -2.59 5.40 11.31
N LEU A 603 -2.12 6.03 10.22
CA LEU A 603 -2.96 6.67 9.22
C LEU A 603 -3.94 5.67 8.60
N LEU A 604 -5.22 6.02 8.54
CA LEU A 604 -6.23 5.26 7.81
C LEU A 604 -6.43 5.83 6.41
N VAL A 605 -6.61 4.93 5.43
CA VAL A 605 -6.75 5.28 4.01
C VAL A 605 -7.97 4.60 3.40
N ASN A 606 -8.79 5.36 2.68
CA ASN A 606 -9.98 4.86 2.01
C ASN A 606 -9.68 4.08 0.73
N ASN A 607 -10.72 3.46 0.15
CA ASN A 607 -10.63 2.61 -1.04
C ASN A 607 -10.50 3.36 -2.39
N ARG A 608 -10.34 4.66 -2.41
CA ARG A 608 -10.25 5.46 -3.65
C ARG A 608 -8.82 5.86 -4.02
N SER A 609 -7.83 5.26 -3.40
CA SER A 609 -6.41 5.56 -3.59
C SER A 609 -5.75 4.78 -4.75
N ALA A 610 -6.48 3.95 -5.49
CA ALA A 610 -6.02 3.03 -6.56
C ALA A 610 -5.04 1.93 -6.12
N ARG A 611 -4.75 1.79 -4.84
CA ARG A 611 -3.85 0.76 -4.35
C ARG A 611 -4.44 -0.64 -4.55
N GLY A 612 -3.62 -1.60 -5.00
CA GLY A 612 -4.03 -2.99 -5.23
C GLY A 612 -4.87 -3.23 -6.49
N LEU A 613 -5.00 -2.24 -7.38
CA LEU A 613 -5.69 -2.41 -8.65
C LEU A 613 -4.70 -2.68 -9.79
N THR A 614 -4.94 -3.75 -10.54
CA THR A 614 -4.20 -4.06 -11.76
C THR A 614 -4.83 -3.46 -13.02
N ASN A 615 -6.11 -3.09 -12.98
CA ASN A 615 -6.83 -2.38 -14.04
C ASN A 615 -7.98 -1.57 -13.43
N ILE A 616 -8.08 -0.29 -13.76
CA ILE A 616 -9.18 0.58 -13.35
C ILE A 616 -10.21 0.66 -14.48
N PRO A 617 -11.42 0.08 -14.32
CA PRO A 617 -12.46 0.27 -15.33
C PRO A 617 -12.91 1.72 -15.36
N ALA A 618 -13.06 2.31 -16.53
CA ALA A 618 -13.62 3.64 -16.68
C ALA A 618 -15.01 3.71 -16.02
N GLY A 619 -15.20 4.62 -15.06
CA GLY A 619 -16.51 4.94 -14.46
C GLY A 619 -16.95 4.07 -13.27
N GLY A 620 -16.11 3.21 -12.68
CA GLY A 620 -16.49 2.37 -11.53
C GLY A 620 -16.17 2.97 -10.16
N MET A 621 -17.06 2.84 -9.19
CA MET A 621 -16.70 2.93 -7.76
C MET A 621 -15.92 1.67 -7.40
N PHE A 622 -14.72 1.83 -6.85
CA PHE A 622 -13.75 0.74 -6.75
C PHE A 622 -13.83 0.04 -5.42
N LEU A 623 -14.02 -1.28 -5.46
CA LEU A 623 -13.74 -2.17 -4.36
C LEU A 623 -12.24 -2.49 -4.41
N MET A 624 -11.44 -1.82 -3.58
CA MET A 624 -10.03 -2.16 -3.41
C MET A 624 -9.88 -3.15 -2.27
N THR A 625 -9.16 -4.22 -2.51
CA THR A 625 -8.92 -5.26 -1.50
C THR A 625 -7.93 -4.82 -0.42
N GLU A 626 -7.13 -3.80 -0.69
CA GLU A 626 -5.99 -3.37 0.15
C GLU A 626 -6.20 -2.03 0.88
N ALA A 627 -7.39 -1.44 0.82
CA ALA A 627 -7.74 -0.24 1.59
C ALA A 627 -8.27 -0.59 2.98
N ASP A 628 -8.23 0.37 3.91
CA ASP A 628 -8.69 0.17 5.27
C ASP A 628 -10.22 0.09 5.35
N TYR A 629 -10.93 0.85 4.50
CA TYR A 629 -12.41 0.85 4.46
C TYR A 629 -12.95 1.30 3.09
N ASP A 630 -14.18 0.88 2.81
CA ASP A 630 -14.93 1.26 1.60
C ASP A 630 -15.75 2.53 1.81
N THR A 631 -16.04 3.26 0.72
CA THR A 631 -16.74 4.54 0.76
C THR A 631 -17.93 4.60 -0.22
N PRO A 632 -19.06 3.91 0.07
CA PRO A 632 -20.29 4.10 -0.71
C PRO A 632 -20.75 5.55 -0.66
N GLU A 633 -21.04 6.12 -1.85
CA GLU A 633 -21.32 7.53 -2.02
C GLU A 633 -22.80 7.77 -2.28
N GLN A 634 -23.39 8.77 -1.60
CA GLN A 634 -24.82 9.17 -1.69
C GLN A 634 -25.82 8.02 -1.48
N GLN A 635 -25.38 6.94 -0.87
CA GLN A 635 -26.17 5.77 -0.52
C GLN A 635 -25.73 5.21 0.83
N ILE A 636 -26.65 4.55 1.52
CA ILE A 636 -26.31 3.82 2.73
C ILE A 636 -25.89 2.41 2.33
N GLY A 637 -24.73 1.96 2.85
CA GLY A 637 -24.24 0.60 2.62
C GLY A 637 -25.16 -0.48 3.19
N HIS A 638 -24.94 -1.71 2.75
CA HIS A 638 -25.67 -2.87 3.26
C HIS A 638 -25.03 -3.40 4.54
N PHE A 639 -25.75 -4.30 5.24
CA PHE A 639 -25.17 -5.02 6.39
C PHE A 639 -23.91 -5.78 5.95
N GLN A 640 -22.76 -5.38 6.50
CA GLN A 640 -21.47 -5.94 6.15
C GLN A 640 -20.50 -5.82 7.34
N THR A 641 -20.07 -6.95 7.88
CA THR A 641 -19.19 -7.03 9.06
C THR A 641 -17.78 -7.47 8.73
N ASN A 642 -17.58 -8.12 7.59
CA ASN A 642 -16.28 -8.64 7.14
C ASN A 642 -15.35 -7.57 6.57
N ARG A 643 -15.88 -6.42 6.18
CA ARG A 643 -15.11 -5.28 5.68
C ARG A 643 -15.69 -3.96 6.22
N ALA A 644 -14.83 -3.08 6.68
CA ALA A 644 -15.21 -1.77 7.18
C ALA A 644 -15.70 -0.87 6.03
N TRP A 645 -16.70 -0.02 6.28
CA TRP A 645 -17.25 0.91 5.30
C TRP A 645 -17.81 2.18 5.93
N GLU A 646 -17.85 3.25 5.15
CA GLU A 646 -18.31 4.57 5.54
C GLU A 646 -19.17 5.17 4.43
N SER A 647 -20.46 5.38 4.68
CA SER A 647 -21.31 6.10 3.73
C SER A 647 -21.01 7.60 3.79
N CYS A 648 -20.58 8.18 2.67
CA CYS A 648 -20.42 9.62 2.54
C CYS A 648 -21.64 10.23 1.85
N VAL A 649 -22.35 11.12 2.57
CA VAL A 649 -23.64 11.68 2.14
C VAL A 649 -23.70 13.17 2.41
N THR A 650 -24.33 13.94 1.50
CA THR A 650 -24.48 15.41 1.63
C THR A 650 -25.67 15.79 2.51
N MET A 651 -25.53 16.85 3.29
CA MET A 651 -26.67 17.51 3.94
C MET A 651 -27.55 18.27 2.94
N THR A 652 -26.97 18.82 1.91
CA THR A 652 -27.73 19.37 0.79
C THR A 652 -28.34 18.21 -0.01
N LYS A 653 -29.62 18.26 -0.30
CA LYS A 653 -30.30 17.25 -1.15
C LYS A 653 -29.88 17.48 -2.60
N PRO A 654 -29.15 16.53 -3.24
CA PRO A 654 -28.78 16.74 -4.63
C PRO A 654 -30.02 16.72 -5.54
N ARG A 655 -30.02 17.60 -6.53
CA ARG A 655 -30.96 17.56 -7.66
C ARG A 655 -30.31 16.80 -8.81
N GLN A 656 -31.05 16.52 -9.88
CA GLN A 656 -30.54 15.77 -11.05
C GLN A 656 -29.30 16.39 -11.70
N ASP A 657 -29.13 17.71 -11.58
CA ASP A 657 -28.07 18.49 -12.19
C ASP A 657 -27.00 18.97 -11.16
N THR A 658 -27.01 18.44 -9.93
CA THR A 658 -26.12 18.89 -8.86
C THR A 658 -25.62 17.74 -8.00
N GLY A 659 -24.35 17.79 -7.59
CA GLY A 659 -23.77 16.81 -6.66
C GLY A 659 -24.14 17.07 -5.20
N GLY A 660 -24.41 18.34 -4.84
CA GLY A 660 -24.76 18.76 -3.48
C GLY A 660 -23.60 18.76 -2.49
N TRP A 661 -22.35 18.58 -2.93
CA TRP A 661 -21.18 18.52 -2.04
C TRP A 661 -20.76 19.90 -1.53
N SER A 662 -20.61 20.88 -2.41
CA SER A 662 -20.23 22.25 -2.04
C SER A 662 -21.45 23.15 -1.82
N TYR A 663 -21.19 24.43 -1.47
CA TYR A 663 -22.24 25.44 -1.28
C TYR A 663 -23.09 25.62 -2.54
N ARG A 664 -24.40 25.45 -2.38
CA ARG A 664 -25.38 25.54 -3.46
C ARG A 664 -26.54 26.40 -3.00
N PRO A 665 -26.61 27.69 -3.42
CA PRO A 665 -27.69 28.60 -3.00
C PRO A 665 -29.03 28.08 -3.43
N GLY A 666 -30.01 28.06 -2.49
CA GLY A 666 -31.41 27.69 -2.77
C GLY A 666 -31.66 26.18 -2.88
N GLU A 667 -30.66 25.31 -2.66
CA GLU A 667 -30.90 23.87 -2.57
C GLU A 667 -31.35 23.45 -1.15
N PRO A 668 -32.30 22.51 -1.03
CA PRO A 668 -32.88 22.13 0.26
C PRO A 668 -31.89 21.31 1.12
N THR A 669 -31.88 21.60 2.40
CA THR A 669 -31.17 20.82 3.42
C THR A 669 -32.00 19.60 3.82
N ARG A 670 -31.35 18.46 4.10
CA ARG A 670 -31.99 17.27 4.67
C ARG A 670 -32.55 17.57 6.06
N THR A 671 -33.69 16.97 6.38
CA THR A 671 -34.29 17.13 7.69
C THR A 671 -33.53 16.38 8.78
N PHE A 672 -33.79 16.73 10.02
CA PHE A 672 -33.23 16.03 11.18
C PHE A 672 -33.57 14.52 11.16
N GLU A 673 -34.80 14.18 10.83
CA GLU A 673 -35.28 12.81 10.75
C GLU A 673 -34.54 12.02 9.67
N GLU A 674 -34.33 12.61 8.51
CA GLU A 674 -33.56 11.99 7.42
C GLU A 674 -32.13 11.70 7.86
N CYS A 675 -31.47 12.66 8.51
CA CYS A 675 -30.09 12.52 8.99
C CYS A 675 -29.97 11.45 10.10
N ILE A 676 -30.91 11.37 11.04
CA ILE A 676 -30.92 10.31 12.08
C ILE A 676 -31.15 8.94 11.42
N LYS A 677 -32.10 8.82 10.49
CA LYS A 677 -32.32 7.54 9.78
C LYS A 677 -31.09 7.07 9.00
N MET A 678 -30.39 7.98 8.35
CA MET A 678 -29.13 7.64 7.67
C MET A 678 -28.04 7.17 8.65
N LEU A 679 -27.86 7.87 9.78
CA LEU A 679 -26.90 7.48 10.81
C LEU A 679 -27.24 6.09 11.40
N VAL A 680 -28.47 5.87 11.79
CA VAL A 680 -28.95 4.58 12.34
C VAL A 680 -28.75 3.46 11.31
N SER A 681 -29.17 3.68 10.06
CA SER A 681 -29.02 2.66 9.01
C SER A 681 -27.57 2.31 8.72
N SER A 682 -26.67 3.29 8.75
CA SER A 682 -25.22 3.05 8.61
C SER A 682 -24.68 2.23 9.76
N VAL A 683 -24.97 2.65 11.01
CA VAL A 683 -24.42 2.02 12.21
C VAL A 683 -24.95 0.60 12.43
N THR A 684 -26.25 0.38 12.18
CA THR A 684 -26.86 -0.96 12.26
C THR A 684 -26.39 -1.90 11.15
N GLY A 685 -25.87 -1.35 10.05
CA GLY A 685 -25.19 -2.09 8.99
C GLY A 685 -23.70 -2.39 9.29
N ASP A 686 -23.20 -2.00 10.46
CA ASP A 686 -21.79 -2.04 10.91
C ASP A 686 -20.85 -1.04 10.21
N GLY A 687 -21.40 0.00 9.59
CA GLY A 687 -20.65 1.09 8.96
C GLY A 687 -20.58 2.37 9.79
N ASN A 688 -19.96 3.39 9.20
CA ASN A 688 -19.95 4.77 9.69
C ASN A 688 -20.78 5.67 8.76
N LEU A 689 -21.21 6.82 9.24
CA LEU A 689 -21.75 7.90 8.43
C LEU A 689 -20.78 9.09 8.42
N LEU A 690 -20.37 9.52 7.24
CA LEU A 690 -19.62 10.74 6.97
C LEU A 690 -20.58 11.75 6.34
N LEU A 691 -21.05 12.72 7.12
CA LEU A 691 -22.07 13.68 6.72
C LEU A 691 -21.45 15.00 6.28
N ASN A 692 -21.72 15.43 5.06
CA ASN A 692 -21.08 16.56 4.43
C ASN A 692 -21.83 17.88 4.59
N VAL A 693 -21.07 18.96 4.85
CA VAL A 693 -21.51 20.34 4.75
C VAL A 693 -20.74 21.09 3.67
N GLY A 694 -21.40 22.06 3.02
CA GLY A 694 -20.80 22.97 2.03
C GLY A 694 -20.83 24.42 2.54
N PRO A 695 -19.77 24.94 3.18
CA PRO A 695 -19.74 26.30 3.68
C PRO A 695 -19.93 27.39 2.60
N MET A 696 -20.53 28.50 2.98
CA MET A 696 -20.75 29.68 2.14
C MET A 696 -19.43 30.39 1.78
N PRO A 697 -19.42 31.24 0.76
CA PRO A 697 -18.25 32.06 0.39
C PRO A 697 -17.73 32.94 1.54
N SER A 698 -18.62 33.31 2.47
CA SER A 698 -18.27 34.09 3.68
C SER A 698 -17.44 33.32 4.69
N GLY A 699 -17.43 31.97 4.61
CA GLY A 699 -16.79 31.09 5.59
C GLY A 699 -17.74 30.58 6.69
N GLU A 700 -19.03 30.83 6.59
CA GLU A 700 -20.04 30.30 7.51
C GLU A 700 -20.66 29.01 6.96
N ILE A 701 -20.97 28.05 7.84
CA ILE A 701 -21.82 26.91 7.49
C ILE A 701 -23.28 27.39 7.44
N LEU A 702 -24.07 26.87 6.48
CA LEU A 702 -25.46 27.27 6.31
C LEU A 702 -26.25 27.15 7.62
N PRO A 703 -26.96 28.21 8.06
CA PRO A 703 -27.69 28.23 9.35
C PRO A 703 -28.66 27.06 9.49
N GLU A 704 -29.38 26.68 8.41
CA GLU A 704 -30.29 25.55 8.41
C GLU A 704 -29.58 24.19 8.59
N GLN A 705 -28.35 24.03 8.09
CA GLN A 705 -27.54 22.85 8.35
C GLN A 705 -27.09 22.81 9.82
N VAL A 706 -26.63 23.94 10.36
CA VAL A 706 -26.24 24.05 11.78
C VAL A 706 -27.40 23.71 12.70
N GLU A 707 -28.62 24.15 12.37
CA GLU A 707 -29.81 23.83 13.17
C GLU A 707 -30.12 22.32 13.20
N VAL A 708 -30.04 21.64 12.04
CA VAL A 708 -30.20 20.19 11.97
C VAL A 708 -29.12 19.46 12.78
N LEU A 709 -27.85 19.89 12.65
CA LEU A 709 -26.72 19.30 13.38
C LEU A 709 -26.86 19.46 14.89
N LYS A 710 -27.32 20.61 15.38
CA LYS A 710 -27.63 20.80 16.82
C LYS A 710 -28.70 19.83 17.33
N LYS A 711 -29.77 19.60 16.53
CA LYS A 711 -30.80 18.61 16.87
C LYS A 711 -30.22 17.20 16.91
N MET A 712 -29.34 16.83 15.96
CA MET A 712 -28.62 15.55 15.99
C MET A 712 -27.76 15.40 17.24
N GLY A 713 -27.00 16.43 17.61
CA GLY A 713 -26.22 16.45 18.85
C GLY A 713 -27.07 16.22 20.10
N SER A 714 -28.23 16.88 20.16
CA SER A 714 -29.19 16.69 21.26
C SER A 714 -29.74 15.27 21.33
N TRP A 715 -30.00 14.64 20.18
CA TRP A 715 -30.43 13.25 20.08
C TRP A 715 -29.31 12.29 20.50
N LEU A 716 -28.11 12.48 19.99
CA LEU A 716 -26.92 11.66 20.30
C LEU A 716 -26.49 11.79 21.78
N LYS A 717 -26.70 12.93 22.43
CA LYS A 717 -26.47 13.08 23.87
C LYS A 717 -27.38 12.16 24.69
N LYS A 718 -28.60 11.87 24.22
CA LYS A 718 -29.56 11.00 24.91
C LYS A 718 -29.38 9.54 24.55
N TYR A 719 -29.15 9.23 23.28
CA TYR A 719 -29.24 7.87 22.73
C TYR A 719 -27.90 7.37 22.16
N GLY A 720 -26.84 8.14 22.21
CA GLY A 720 -25.54 7.81 21.65
C GLY A 720 -24.89 6.54 22.23
N VAL A 721 -25.35 6.05 23.38
CA VAL A 721 -24.96 4.75 23.94
C VAL A 721 -25.28 3.58 23.00
N SER A 722 -26.34 3.71 22.20
CA SER A 722 -26.74 2.72 21.18
C SER A 722 -26.02 2.89 19.84
N ILE A 723 -25.18 3.92 19.69
CA ILE A 723 -24.47 4.29 18.47
C ILE A 723 -22.96 4.09 18.63
N TYR A 724 -22.33 4.83 19.56
CA TYR A 724 -20.88 4.89 19.69
C TYR A 724 -20.28 3.65 20.37
N GLY A 725 -19.17 3.16 19.84
CA GLY A 725 -18.49 1.98 20.36
C GLY A 725 -19.30 0.69 20.23
N THR A 726 -20.30 0.66 19.35
CA THR A 726 -21.13 -0.52 19.05
C THR A 726 -20.70 -1.19 17.77
N ARG A 727 -21.21 -2.40 17.52
CA ARG A 727 -21.15 -3.10 16.22
C ARG A 727 -22.55 -3.32 15.70
N GLY A 728 -22.70 -3.38 14.38
CA GLY A 728 -23.97 -3.71 13.74
C GLY A 728 -24.37 -5.16 13.98
N GLY A 729 -25.65 -5.40 14.15
CA GLY A 729 -26.20 -6.73 14.43
C GLY A 729 -26.64 -6.93 15.91
N PRO A 730 -26.97 -8.15 16.33
CA PRO A 730 -26.99 -9.40 15.56
C PRO A 730 -28.15 -9.51 14.57
N PHE A 731 -29.17 -8.64 14.65
CA PHE A 731 -30.31 -8.67 13.72
C PHE A 731 -30.00 -7.82 12.49
N ILE A 732 -30.03 -8.46 11.31
CA ILE A 732 -29.74 -7.82 10.03
C ILE A 732 -30.67 -6.63 9.81
N ASN A 733 -30.11 -5.49 9.42
CA ASN A 733 -30.87 -4.29 9.13
C ASN A 733 -31.76 -4.43 7.88
N GLY A 734 -32.82 -3.64 7.82
CA GLY A 734 -33.79 -3.64 6.74
C GLY A 734 -34.80 -2.49 6.87
N LYS A 735 -35.94 -2.61 6.23
CA LYS A 735 -37.00 -1.58 6.29
C LYS A 735 -37.48 -1.28 7.71
N TRP A 736 -37.46 -2.25 8.60
CA TRP A 736 -37.84 -2.08 9.99
C TRP A 736 -36.88 -1.22 10.81
N GLY A 737 -35.64 -1.12 10.37
CA GLY A 737 -34.50 -0.50 11.05
C GLY A 737 -33.35 -1.49 11.15
N GLY A 738 -32.78 -1.70 12.33
CA GLY A 738 -31.67 -2.60 12.55
C GLY A 738 -31.29 -2.72 14.02
N SER A 739 -30.17 -3.39 14.28
CA SER A 739 -29.68 -3.50 15.65
C SER A 739 -28.19 -3.18 15.74
N THR A 740 -27.81 -2.72 16.93
CA THR A 740 -26.40 -2.58 17.35
C THR A 740 -26.19 -3.38 18.63
N PHE A 741 -24.94 -3.77 18.92
CA PHE A 741 -24.62 -4.46 20.14
C PHE A 741 -23.27 -4.04 20.73
N LYS A 742 -23.14 -4.21 22.04
CA LYS A 742 -21.88 -4.04 22.79
C LYS A 742 -21.94 -4.90 24.07
N GLY A 743 -21.01 -5.83 24.21
CA GLY A 743 -21.05 -6.81 25.30
C GLY A 743 -22.36 -7.60 25.30
N ASN A 744 -23.03 -7.67 26.43
CA ASN A 744 -24.31 -8.36 26.59
C ASN A 744 -25.54 -7.49 26.31
N LYS A 745 -25.37 -6.32 25.69
CA LYS A 745 -26.49 -5.44 25.34
C LYS A 745 -26.67 -5.37 23.81
N ILE A 746 -27.96 -5.43 23.40
CA ILE A 746 -28.41 -5.21 22.03
C ILE A 746 -29.37 -4.01 22.06
N TRP A 747 -29.18 -3.05 21.15
CA TRP A 747 -30.13 -1.96 20.92
C TRP A 747 -30.83 -2.18 19.58
N LEU A 748 -32.15 -2.27 19.64
CA LEU A 748 -33.00 -2.32 18.45
C LEU A 748 -33.37 -0.87 18.09
N HIS A 749 -33.08 -0.48 16.89
CA HIS A 749 -33.46 0.78 16.29
C HIS A 749 -34.63 0.54 15.32
N VAL A 750 -35.85 0.82 15.78
CA VAL A 750 -37.04 0.57 14.97
C VAL A 750 -37.47 1.85 14.26
N LEU A 751 -37.07 1.95 12.99
CA LEU A 751 -37.36 3.09 12.11
C LEU A 751 -38.73 3.01 11.47
N GLN A 752 -39.27 1.79 11.34
CA GLN A 752 -40.59 1.54 10.77
C GLN A 752 -41.23 0.36 11.47
N TRP A 753 -42.35 0.62 12.15
CA TRP A 753 -43.16 -0.41 12.77
C TRP A 753 -44.22 -1.01 11.80
N THR A 754 -44.44 -2.31 11.91
CA THR A 754 -45.58 -2.99 11.24
C THR A 754 -46.68 -3.22 12.28
N GLY A 755 -47.49 -2.20 12.50
CA GLY A 755 -48.49 -2.20 13.58
C GLY A 755 -47.83 -1.97 14.95
N ASP A 756 -48.23 -2.78 15.95
CA ASP A 756 -47.78 -2.67 17.34
C ASP A 756 -46.67 -3.69 17.69
N SER A 757 -46.13 -4.43 16.72
CA SER A 757 -45.14 -5.48 16.98
C SER A 757 -44.05 -5.59 15.93
N LEU A 758 -42.92 -6.08 16.37
CA LEU A 758 -41.73 -6.42 15.56
C LEU A 758 -41.37 -7.88 15.82
N LYS A 759 -41.25 -8.68 14.77
CA LYS A 759 -40.80 -10.08 14.86
C LYS A 759 -39.33 -10.18 14.43
N LEU A 760 -38.52 -10.83 15.25
CA LEU A 760 -37.07 -11.04 15.00
C LEU A 760 -36.71 -12.49 15.35
N PRO A 761 -35.61 -13.05 14.78
CA PRO A 761 -35.06 -14.32 15.26
C PRO A 761 -34.76 -14.26 16.74
N ALA A 762 -34.85 -15.39 17.46
CA ALA A 762 -34.45 -15.41 18.85
C ALA A 762 -32.91 -15.34 18.99
N PRO A 763 -32.36 -14.52 19.89
CA PRO A 763 -30.93 -14.61 20.23
C PRO A 763 -30.67 -15.96 20.94
N GLN A 764 -29.43 -16.43 20.87
CA GLN A 764 -29.05 -17.69 21.52
C GLN A 764 -29.18 -17.58 23.06
N GLU A 765 -28.75 -16.44 23.60
CA GLU A 765 -28.77 -16.15 25.02
C GLU A 765 -30.18 -15.73 25.50
N THR A 766 -30.44 -15.91 26.80
CA THR A 766 -31.71 -15.49 27.43
C THR A 766 -31.75 -13.98 27.57
N ILE A 767 -32.88 -13.35 27.20
CA ILE A 767 -33.14 -11.93 27.43
C ILE A 767 -33.60 -11.76 28.89
N VAL A 768 -32.79 -11.10 29.70
CA VAL A 768 -33.06 -10.85 31.13
C VAL A 768 -33.74 -9.52 31.41
N SER A 769 -33.61 -8.55 30.48
CA SER A 769 -34.21 -7.21 30.63
C SER A 769 -34.57 -6.61 29.29
N VAL A 770 -35.63 -5.85 29.24
CA VAL A 770 -36.10 -5.07 28.11
C VAL A 770 -36.43 -3.64 28.56
N LYS A 771 -35.89 -2.64 27.86
CA LYS A 771 -36.08 -1.23 28.21
C LYS A 771 -36.18 -0.38 26.96
N SER A 772 -37.11 0.54 26.87
CA SER A 772 -37.10 1.57 25.82
C SER A 772 -36.34 2.80 26.29
N LEU A 773 -35.40 3.28 25.49
CA LEU A 773 -34.66 4.54 25.73
C LEU A 773 -35.46 5.75 25.25
N THR A 774 -36.39 5.55 24.32
CA THR A 774 -37.21 6.61 23.69
C THR A 774 -38.59 6.76 24.32
N GLY A 775 -38.82 6.08 25.43
CA GLY A 775 -40.12 6.06 26.16
C GLY A 775 -40.98 4.83 25.84
N GLY A 776 -42.04 4.66 26.58
CA GLY A 776 -42.94 3.48 26.49
C GLY A 776 -42.43 2.24 27.25
N LYS A 777 -43.27 1.20 27.29
CA LYS A 777 -43.00 -0.04 28.00
C LYS A 777 -43.06 -1.25 27.03
N PRO A 778 -41.98 -1.55 26.33
CA PRO A 778 -41.97 -2.68 25.41
C PRO A 778 -42.12 -4.00 26.15
N LYS A 779 -42.81 -4.97 25.52
CA LYS A 779 -42.93 -6.34 26.00
C LYS A 779 -42.24 -7.26 25.00
N VAL A 780 -41.53 -8.28 25.47
CA VAL A 780 -40.90 -9.30 24.62
C VAL A 780 -41.52 -10.68 24.94
N PHE A 781 -41.90 -11.36 23.91
CA PHE A 781 -42.42 -12.75 23.98
C PHE A 781 -41.52 -13.63 23.10
N ARG A 782 -41.12 -14.78 23.63
CA ARG A 782 -40.39 -15.80 22.86
C ARG A 782 -41.32 -16.92 22.46
N ASN A 783 -41.27 -17.34 21.23
CA ASN A 783 -42.01 -18.50 20.71
C ASN A 783 -41.09 -19.35 19.80
N SER A 784 -41.63 -20.39 19.17
CA SER A 784 -40.86 -21.27 18.27
C SER A 784 -40.32 -20.59 17.00
N GLU A 785 -40.87 -19.44 16.62
CA GLU A 785 -40.44 -18.68 15.42
C GLU A 785 -39.41 -17.59 15.73
N GLY A 786 -39.19 -17.28 17.03
CA GLY A 786 -38.24 -16.21 17.41
C GLY A 786 -38.72 -15.40 18.62
N ILE A 787 -38.50 -14.08 18.57
CA ILE A 787 -38.99 -13.10 19.55
C ILE A 787 -39.98 -12.15 18.88
N VAL A 788 -41.02 -11.78 19.64
CA VAL A 788 -41.98 -10.73 19.25
C VAL A 788 -41.87 -9.61 20.27
N ILE A 789 -41.53 -8.43 19.80
CA ILE A 789 -41.41 -7.21 20.60
C ILE A 789 -42.66 -6.37 20.32
N SER A 790 -43.41 -6.03 21.32
CA SER A 790 -44.64 -5.24 21.18
C SER A 790 -44.50 -3.91 21.92
N LEU A 791 -44.97 -2.84 21.27
CA LEU A 791 -45.04 -1.50 21.83
C LEU A 791 -46.26 -0.79 21.24
N PRO A 792 -47.20 -0.31 22.05
CA PRO A 792 -48.40 0.38 21.54
C PRO A 792 -48.02 1.56 20.62
N LYS A 793 -48.73 1.78 19.54
CA LYS A 793 -48.44 2.82 18.54
C LYS A 793 -48.25 4.20 19.15
N ARG A 794 -49.05 4.57 20.18
CA ARG A 794 -48.93 5.85 20.90
C ARG A 794 -47.60 6.04 21.70
N GLU A 795 -46.89 4.94 21.93
CA GLU A 795 -45.60 4.91 22.66
C GLU A 795 -44.41 4.74 21.73
N GLN A 796 -44.65 4.52 20.40
CA GLN A 796 -43.62 4.43 19.41
C GLN A 796 -43.06 5.81 19.06
N ASN A 797 -41.72 5.91 18.96
CA ASN A 797 -41.08 7.13 18.49
C ASN A 797 -41.06 7.14 16.92
N LEU A 798 -41.52 8.26 16.34
CA LEU A 798 -41.70 8.39 14.89
C LEU A 798 -40.37 8.46 14.11
N ILE A 799 -39.28 8.81 14.77
CA ILE A 799 -37.97 8.95 14.16
C ILE A 799 -37.18 7.64 14.30
N ASP A 800 -37.03 7.18 15.54
CA ASP A 800 -36.31 5.96 15.89
C ASP A 800 -36.76 5.50 17.28
N THR A 801 -37.41 4.34 17.37
CA THR A 801 -37.72 3.73 18.66
C THR A 801 -36.56 2.85 19.09
N VAL A 802 -35.81 3.31 20.13
CA VAL A 802 -34.61 2.60 20.62
C VAL A 802 -34.98 1.69 21.79
N ILE A 803 -34.85 0.38 21.61
CA ILE A 803 -35.16 -0.63 22.67
C ILE A 803 -33.87 -1.37 23.03
N GLU A 804 -33.46 -1.30 24.26
CA GLU A 804 -32.34 -2.04 24.85
C GLU A 804 -32.79 -3.41 25.31
N LEU A 805 -32.15 -4.46 24.82
CA LEU A 805 -32.25 -5.83 25.33
C LEU A 805 -30.97 -6.13 26.10
N THR A 806 -31.07 -6.63 27.32
CA THR A 806 -29.93 -7.15 28.08
C THR A 806 -30.01 -8.68 28.08
N LEU A 807 -28.92 -9.32 27.70
CA LEU A 807 -28.77 -10.77 27.64
C LEU A 807 -28.09 -11.31 28.91
N GLU A 808 -28.33 -12.57 29.24
CA GLU A 808 -27.48 -13.26 30.22
C GLU A 808 -26.01 -13.21 29.76
N PRO A 809 -25.05 -12.96 30.67
CA PRO A 809 -23.65 -13.05 30.33
C PRO A 809 -23.28 -14.44 29.83
N SER A 810 -22.64 -14.57 28.70
CA SER A 810 -22.10 -15.87 28.24
C SER A 810 -21.04 -16.38 29.24
N ILE A 811 -20.97 -17.71 29.41
CA ILE A 811 -20.07 -18.36 30.39
C ILE A 811 -18.60 -18.01 30.12
N GLU A 812 -18.22 -17.72 28.85
CA GLU A 812 -16.86 -17.31 28.46
C GLU A 812 -16.42 -15.95 29.03
N ASN A 813 -17.36 -15.08 29.43
CA ASN A 813 -17.06 -13.77 30.03
C ASN A 813 -16.94 -13.79 31.56
N LYS A 814 -17.13 -14.94 32.21
CA LYS A 814 -17.00 -15.06 33.67
C LYS A 814 -15.57 -15.37 34.16
N GLU A 815 -14.66 -15.74 33.24
CA GLU A 815 -13.28 -16.03 33.61
C GLU A 815 -12.31 -14.84 33.45
N ASN A 816 -12.78 -13.70 32.97
CA ASN A 816 -11.99 -12.48 32.77
C ASN A 816 -12.48 -11.25 33.56
N GLN A 817 -13.20 -11.45 34.70
CA GLN A 817 -13.50 -10.38 35.66
C GLN A 817 -12.71 -10.54 36.96
#